data_55d347a2915a5238afd26bfd9f989c79
#
_entry.id   55d347a2915a5238afd26bfd9f989c79
#
_cell.length_a   1.000
_cell.length_b   1.000
_cell.length_c   1.000
_cell.angle_alpha   90.00
_cell.angle_beta   90.00
_cell.angle_gamma   90.00
#
_symmetry.space_group_name_H-M   'P 1'
#
loop_
_entity.id
_entity.type
_entity.pdbx_description
1 polymer ?
#
loop_
_entity_poly.entity_id
_entity_poly.type
_entity_poly.pdbx_seq_one_letter_code
_entity_poly.pdbx_strand_id
1 'polypeptide(L)'
;MQYGFFDDKRKEYVIETPATPMPWINYLGSQEFFSLISNTAGGYCFYRDAKLQRILRYRYNNVPADVGGRFFYIKEEDKAPWSPTFHPVDRSLDSYRCRHGMGYTVFETEKDGLYAELTFLVPIGENCEVQRVRLTNRSAETKRFRFTAAVEWCLWNTVDDTTNFQRNLNIGELEVEGSAIYHKTEYRERRNHYAYYGVNAPIAGYDTDRDHFLGTFGTFARPQAILSGKTGDFVAHGGAPMAGLALDVTLAPGEERGFVFVLGYGKNPRDRKFLTPGVIRKDTAYRVLKKFSTDTSVENALTELAEYWDKLLGVYTLESGDEKLNRMVNIWHQYQCMVTFNMSRSASYFESGTGRGMGFRDSCQDLLGFVHMAPERARERIIDIASIQWADGSTYHQYQPLTKRGNNDVGSGFNDDPLWLVACTYAYISETGDFSILEHPTPFDNVPGSEAPLMEHLRRSVRYTMNHKGPHGLPLIGRADWNDCLNLNCFSEEPGESFQTTGPSEGPVAESVFIGGMFVLYGKQYASLCRYAGLDNEAAEVEAAAAEMEAAVKTAGWDGDWFVRAYDAYGNAVGSHTCDEGQIFIEPQGMCVMAGIGTDDGKAVRALDSVRQRLLGKYGVELLAPCYTVYHKELGEITSYPPGYKENGSIFCHNNPWISIAETVVGRGENAFDIYRRTCPVYQEEHSDIRRVEPYVYAQTVAARASYDEGAARNSWLTGTAVWTFVNISQYILGVKPTPAGLRIDPCLPGALEEYSVRRRYRGAAYHIHVVQTGTYSLRVDGENVAGNLIPMKDGKKKYHVEVTV
;
A
#
# COMPACT_ATOMS: atom_id res chain seq x y z
N MET A 1 15.63 20.67 -1.44
CA MET A 1 14.63 21.61 -2.02
C MET A 1 13.25 21.07 -1.70
N GLN A 2 12.33 21.94 -1.25
CA GLN A 2 10.91 21.59 -1.03
C GLN A 2 10.10 21.99 -2.26
N TYR A 3 9.04 21.21 -2.55
CA TYR A 3 8.11 21.45 -3.66
C TYR A 3 6.71 21.76 -3.18
N GLY A 4 6.50 21.86 -1.87
CA GLY A 4 5.23 22.07 -1.22
C GLY A 4 5.36 22.10 0.30
N PHE A 5 4.24 21.94 0.99
CA PHE A 5 4.18 21.96 2.46
C PHE A 5 2.96 21.19 3.00
N PHE A 6 3.03 20.79 4.28
CA PHE A 6 1.90 20.17 4.99
C PHE A 6 0.91 21.20 5.52
N ASP A 7 -0.37 21.03 5.24
CA ASP A 7 -1.48 21.71 5.91
C ASP A 7 -2.15 20.73 6.90
N ASP A 8 -1.68 20.71 8.13
CA ASP A 8 -2.15 19.77 9.16
C ASP A 8 -3.62 20.00 9.54
N LYS A 9 -4.13 21.22 9.40
CA LYS A 9 -5.54 21.55 9.71
C LYS A 9 -6.49 20.91 8.70
N ARG A 10 -6.10 20.90 7.43
CA ARG A 10 -6.88 20.29 6.35
C ARG A 10 -6.51 18.83 6.12
N LYS A 11 -5.44 18.35 6.76
CA LYS A 11 -4.83 17.03 6.50
C LYS A 11 -4.46 16.87 5.03
N GLU A 12 -3.80 17.87 4.47
CA GLU A 12 -3.36 17.93 3.08
C GLU A 12 -1.85 18.06 2.97
N TYR A 13 -1.32 17.58 1.86
CA TYR A 13 -0.02 18.04 1.35
C TYR A 13 -0.26 18.94 0.14
N VAL A 14 0.24 20.16 0.20
CA VAL A 14 0.07 21.21 -0.82
C VAL A 14 1.31 21.24 -1.69
N ILE A 15 1.16 20.96 -2.98
CA ILE A 15 2.22 20.98 -3.99
C ILE A 15 2.11 22.28 -4.76
N GLU A 16 3.20 23.06 -4.82
CA GLU A 16 3.20 24.41 -5.39
C GLU A 16 3.79 24.49 -6.80
N THR A 17 4.18 23.35 -7.36
CA THR A 17 4.73 23.28 -8.73
C THR A 17 4.35 21.96 -9.41
N PRO A 18 4.02 21.95 -10.70
CA PRO A 18 3.80 20.69 -11.43
C PRO A 18 5.11 19.92 -11.66
N ALA A 19 6.27 20.57 -11.56
CA ALA A 19 7.60 20.02 -11.84
C ALA A 19 8.22 19.36 -10.60
N THR A 20 7.50 18.43 -9.98
CA THR A 20 8.05 17.56 -8.94
C THR A 20 9.06 16.57 -9.54
N PRO A 21 10.04 16.06 -8.76
CA PRO A 21 11.09 15.16 -9.27
C PRO A 21 10.56 13.87 -9.92
N MET A 22 9.40 13.42 -9.48
CA MET A 22 8.59 12.33 -10.02
C MET A 22 7.11 12.72 -9.87
N PRO A 23 6.19 12.06 -10.56
CA PRO A 23 4.77 12.24 -10.26
C PRO A 23 4.48 11.93 -8.79
N TRP A 24 3.93 12.89 -8.06
CA TRP A 24 3.50 12.69 -6.67
C TRP A 24 2.02 12.39 -6.65
N ILE A 25 1.67 11.24 -6.12
CA ILE A 25 0.35 10.66 -6.29
C ILE A 25 -0.46 10.62 -5.01
N ASN A 26 -1.77 10.48 -5.18
CA ASN A 26 -2.73 10.16 -4.16
C ASN A 26 -3.59 8.96 -4.58
N TYR A 27 -4.03 8.18 -3.61
CA TYR A 27 -4.97 7.09 -3.79
C TYR A 27 -6.34 7.51 -3.28
N LEU A 28 -7.36 7.43 -4.13
CA LEU A 28 -8.74 7.74 -3.81
C LEU A 28 -9.54 6.44 -3.71
N GLY A 29 -10.53 6.42 -2.82
CA GLY A 29 -11.37 5.24 -2.59
C GLY A 29 -10.98 4.45 -1.34
N SER A 30 -11.92 3.64 -0.87
CA SER A 30 -11.78 2.96 0.41
C SER A 30 -12.30 1.52 0.43
N GLN A 31 -13.07 1.08 -0.57
CA GLN A 31 -13.75 -0.22 -0.55
C GLN A 31 -13.61 -1.01 -1.86
N GLU A 32 -14.31 -0.60 -2.91
CA GLU A 32 -14.40 -1.38 -4.15
C GLU A 32 -13.93 -0.62 -5.39
N PHE A 33 -14.17 0.69 -5.44
CA PHE A 33 -13.72 1.54 -6.53
C PHE A 33 -12.55 2.38 -6.07
N PHE A 34 -11.48 2.33 -6.84
CA PHE A 34 -10.24 3.03 -6.53
C PHE A 34 -9.75 3.83 -7.72
N SER A 35 -9.12 4.96 -7.41
CA SER A 35 -8.51 5.84 -8.39
C SER A 35 -7.14 6.28 -7.89
N LEU A 36 -6.16 6.28 -8.78
CA LEU A 36 -4.84 6.84 -8.57
C LEU A 36 -4.75 8.14 -9.35
N ILE A 37 -4.24 9.19 -8.73
CA ILE A 37 -4.13 10.50 -9.35
C ILE A 37 -2.81 11.17 -8.95
N SER A 38 -2.07 11.66 -9.93
CA SER A 38 -0.84 12.42 -9.70
C SER A 38 -1.11 13.91 -9.51
N ASN A 39 -0.06 14.64 -9.15
CA ASN A 39 -0.10 16.11 -9.09
C ASN A 39 -0.31 16.79 -10.46
N THR A 40 -0.40 16.05 -11.55
CA THR A 40 -0.79 16.55 -12.89
C THR A 40 -1.96 15.78 -13.50
N ALA A 41 -2.75 15.09 -12.65
CA ALA A 41 -3.94 14.32 -12.96
C ALA A 41 -3.72 13.04 -13.79
N GLY A 42 -2.49 12.60 -13.98
CA GLY A 42 -2.20 11.27 -14.53
C GLY A 42 -2.66 10.16 -13.60
N GLY A 43 -2.84 8.95 -14.13
CA GLY A 43 -3.24 7.80 -13.36
C GLY A 43 -4.40 7.01 -13.97
N TYR A 44 -5.03 6.17 -13.16
CA TYR A 44 -6.11 5.29 -13.62
C TYR A 44 -7.09 4.97 -12.50
N CYS A 45 -8.23 4.43 -12.87
CA CYS A 45 -9.19 3.88 -11.91
C CYS A 45 -9.61 2.46 -12.29
N PHE A 46 -10.10 1.73 -11.29
CA PHE A 46 -10.53 0.35 -11.44
C PHE A 46 -11.57 -0.03 -10.39
N TYR A 47 -12.30 -1.12 -10.66
CA TYR A 47 -13.24 -1.73 -9.75
C TYR A 47 -12.67 -3.06 -9.25
N ARG A 48 -12.36 -3.18 -7.95
CA ARG A 48 -11.83 -4.34 -7.23
C ARG A 48 -10.47 -4.89 -7.71
N ASP A 49 -10.24 -4.91 -9.02
CA ASP A 49 -9.06 -5.54 -9.62
C ASP A 49 -8.44 -4.65 -10.69
N ALA A 50 -7.20 -4.22 -10.46
CA ALA A 50 -6.48 -3.33 -11.35
C ALA A 50 -6.03 -4.02 -12.65
N LYS A 51 -5.95 -5.35 -12.69
CA LYS A 51 -5.56 -6.14 -13.86
C LYS A 51 -6.75 -6.44 -14.76
N LEU A 52 -7.88 -6.88 -14.18
CA LEU A 52 -9.01 -7.44 -14.91
C LEU A 52 -10.24 -6.55 -14.97
N GLN A 53 -10.31 -5.48 -14.16
CA GLN A 53 -11.41 -4.52 -14.16
C GLN A 53 -10.92 -3.06 -14.15
N ARG A 54 -9.86 -2.80 -14.88
CA ARG A 54 -9.34 -1.45 -15.09
C ARG A 54 -10.27 -0.69 -16.03
N ILE A 55 -10.57 0.55 -15.67
CA ILE A 55 -11.51 1.40 -16.40
C ILE A 55 -10.76 2.35 -17.32
N LEU A 56 -9.78 3.07 -16.80
CA LEU A 56 -8.96 3.98 -17.58
C LEU A 56 -7.66 3.33 -18.03
N ARG A 57 -7.24 3.70 -19.21
CA ARG A 57 -5.96 3.28 -19.76
C ARG A 57 -4.81 3.99 -19.06
N TYR A 58 -3.83 3.23 -18.63
CA TYR A 58 -2.57 3.70 -18.08
C TYR A 58 -1.45 2.76 -18.51
N ARG A 59 -0.33 3.32 -18.92
CA ARG A 59 0.86 2.57 -19.30
C ARG A 59 2.03 2.97 -18.41
N TYR A 60 2.70 1.98 -17.88
CA TYR A 60 3.97 2.18 -17.19
C TYR A 60 5.05 2.61 -18.19
N ASN A 61 6.06 3.34 -17.74
CA ASN A 61 7.15 3.85 -18.57
C ASN A 61 6.69 4.75 -19.74
N ASN A 62 5.61 5.48 -19.59
CA ASN A 62 5.23 6.52 -20.52
C ASN A 62 6.29 7.63 -20.63
N VAL A 63 6.30 8.33 -21.75
CA VAL A 63 7.11 9.52 -21.97
C VAL A 63 6.18 10.65 -22.42
N PRO A 64 6.02 11.72 -21.65
CA PRO A 64 6.47 11.89 -20.26
C PRO A 64 5.83 10.89 -19.28
N ALA A 65 6.45 10.69 -18.13
CA ALA A 65 6.13 9.63 -17.18
C ALA A 65 4.72 9.68 -16.60
N ASP A 66 4.01 10.80 -16.73
CA ASP A 66 2.77 11.10 -16.02
C ASP A 66 1.59 11.42 -16.96
N VAL A 67 1.57 10.89 -18.15
CA VAL A 67 0.45 11.06 -19.07
C VAL A 67 -0.41 9.80 -19.11
N GLY A 68 -1.67 9.91 -18.74
CA GLY A 68 -2.61 8.80 -18.87
C GLY A 68 -3.98 9.04 -18.26
N GLY A 69 -4.96 8.43 -18.84
CA GLY A 69 -6.31 8.22 -18.33
C GLY A 69 -7.27 9.38 -18.42
N ARG A 70 -6.92 10.55 -17.90
CA ARG A 70 -7.78 11.75 -17.81
C ARG A 70 -7.10 12.95 -18.43
N PHE A 71 -7.88 13.77 -19.18
CA PHE A 71 -7.36 14.90 -19.89
C PHE A 71 -8.35 16.06 -19.84
N PHE A 72 -7.87 17.28 -19.52
CA PHE A 72 -8.68 18.48 -19.42
C PHE A 72 -8.04 19.58 -20.26
N TYR A 73 -8.86 20.24 -21.09
CA TYR A 73 -8.40 21.28 -21.99
C TYR A 73 -9.29 22.50 -21.90
N ILE A 74 -8.65 23.67 -21.92
CA ILE A 74 -9.32 24.97 -22.12
C ILE A 74 -8.77 25.60 -23.39
N LYS A 75 -9.66 25.95 -24.32
CA LYS A 75 -9.31 26.54 -25.61
C LYS A 75 -10.15 27.78 -25.90
N GLU A 76 -9.55 28.97 -25.75
CA GLU A 76 -10.08 30.20 -26.27
C GLU A 76 -9.86 30.27 -27.81
N GLU A 77 -10.73 30.92 -28.57
CA GLU A 77 -10.78 30.85 -30.05
C GLU A 77 -9.40 31.08 -30.69
N ASP A 78 -8.76 32.20 -30.36
CA ASP A 78 -7.50 32.63 -30.98
C ASP A 78 -6.23 32.29 -30.15
N LYS A 79 -6.37 31.53 -29.07
CA LYS A 79 -5.23 31.18 -28.20
C LYS A 79 -4.88 29.72 -28.33
N ALA A 80 -3.64 29.38 -28.00
CA ALA A 80 -3.23 27.99 -27.83
C ALA A 80 -3.94 27.34 -26.60
N PRO A 81 -4.31 26.08 -26.67
CA PRO A 81 -4.93 25.39 -25.54
C PRO A 81 -4.00 25.30 -24.34
N TRP A 82 -4.59 25.13 -23.18
CA TRP A 82 -3.88 24.82 -21.94
C TRP A 82 -4.67 23.82 -21.08
N SER A 83 -4.00 23.17 -20.14
CA SER A 83 -4.62 22.21 -19.22
C SER A 83 -4.63 22.76 -17.80
N PRO A 84 -5.79 22.77 -17.12
CA PRO A 84 -5.88 23.20 -15.71
C PRO A 84 -5.18 22.23 -14.74
N THR A 85 -4.80 21.07 -15.22
CA THR A 85 -3.99 20.08 -14.50
C THR A 85 -2.52 20.06 -14.93
N PHE A 86 -2.07 21.05 -15.72
CA PHE A 86 -0.78 21.18 -16.38
C PHE A 86 -0.60 20.18 -17.52
N HIS A 87 -0.50 18.86 -17.24
CA HIS A 87 -0.56 17.85 -18.29
C HIS A 87 -1.99 17.70 -18.85
N PRO A 88 -2.14 17.30 -20.11
CA PRO A 88 -1.08 16.86 -21.05
C PRO A 88 -0.47 17.98 -21.91
N VAL A 89 -0.91 19.25 -21.78
CA VAL A 89 -0.49 20.32 -22.69
C VAL A 89 0.88 20.92 -22.33
N ASP A 90 1.32 20.84 -21.09
CA ASP A 90 2.61 21.32 -20.57
C ASP A 90 2.83 22.83 -20.78
N ARG A 91 1.78 23.61 -20.83
CA ARG A 91 1.89 25.06 -20.98
C ARG A 91 2.01 25.72 -19.61
N SER A 92 2.96 26.63 -19.46
CA SER A 92 3.15 27.38 -18.22
C SER A 92 1.86 28.05 -17.75
N LEU A 93 1.55 27.91 -16.48
CA LEU A 93 0.42 28.51 -15.78
C LEU A 93 0.86 29.76 -15.04
N ASP A 94 -0.03 30.71 -14.82
CA ASP A 94 0.23 31.92 -14.05
C ASP A 94 0.25 31.62 -12.55
N SER A 95 -0.57 30.65 -12.12
CA SER A 95 -0.47 30.02 -10.80
C SER A 95 -0.83 28.54 -10.89
N TYR A 96 -0.23 27.76 -10.00
CA TYR A 96 -0.48 26.33 -9.87
C TYR A 96 -0.41 25.89 -8.41
N ARG A 97 -1.38 25.09 -8.00
CA ARG A 97 -1.38 24.40 -6.73
C ARG A 97 -2.13 23.10 -6.89
N CYS A 98 -1.57 22.01 -6.34
CA CYS A 98 -2.25 20.74 -6.18
C CYS A 98 -2.28 20.36 -4.71
N ARG A 99 -3.45 19.99 -4.18
CA ARG A 99 -3.65 19.58 -2.78
C ARG A 99 -4.08 18.13 -2.74
N HIS A 100 -3.24 17.29 -2.17
CA HIS A 100 -3.56 15.89 -1.89
C HIS A 100 -4.08 15.76 -0.45
N GLY A 101 -5.34 15.40 -0.32
CA GLY A 101 -6.01 15.21 0.97
C GLY A 101 -6.43 13.76 1.20
N MET A 102 -7.15 13.53 2.27
CA MET A 102 -7.62 12.20 2.66
C MET A 102 -8.75 11.72 1.72
N GLY A 103 -8.36 11.00 0.65
CA GLY A 103 -9.29 10.45 -0.34
C GLY A 103 -9.80 11.44 -1.38
N TYR A 104 -9.19 12.61 -1.51
CA TYR A 104 -9.49 13.60 -2.56
C TYR A 104 -8.23 14.34 -3.02
N THR A 105 -8.32 14.97 -4.20
CA THR A 105 -7.27 15.81 -4.76
C THR A 105 -7.89 17.06 -5.38
N VAL A 106 -7.27 18.22 -5.19
CA VAL A 106 -7.74 19.50 -5.75
C VAL A 106 -6.62 20.19 -6.51
N PHE A 107 -6.92 20.61 -7.74
CA PHE A 107 -6.07 21.51 -8.53
C PHE A 107 -6.64 22.92 -8.51
N GLU A 108 -5.81 23.89 -8.22
CA GLU A 108 -6.11 25.32 -8.26
C GLU A 108 -5.10 25.97 -9.20
N THR A 109 -5.58 26.39 -10.36
CA THR A 109 -4.70 26.91 -11.41
C THR A 109 -5.28 28.16 -12.07
N GLU A 110 -4.42 28.99 -12.60
CA GLU A 110 -4.83 30.19 -13.33
C GLU A 110 -3.99 30.36 -14.58
N LYS A 111 -4.66 30.79 -15.67
CA LYS A 111 -4.02 31.19 -16.92
C LYS A 111 -4.76 32.35 -17.56
N ASP A 112 -4.04 33.43 -17.88
CA ASP A 112 -4.57 34.59 -18.55
C ASP A 112 -5.86 35.17 -17.90
N GLY A 113 -5.93 35.14 -16.55
CA GLY A 113 -7.08 35.61 -15.78
C GLY A 113 -8.29 34.67 -15.77
N LEU A 114 -8.16 33.45 -16.25
CA LEU A 114 -9.13 32.37 -16.04
C LEU A 114 -8.62 31.44 -14.96
N TYR A 115 -9.30 31.41 -13.80
CA TYR A 115 -9.04 30.51 -12.69
C TYR A 115 -9.85 29.24 -12.85
N ALA A 116 -9.22 28.10 -12.58
CA ALA A 116 -9.85 26.79 -12.60
C ALA A 116 -9.56 26.04 -11.31
N GLU A 117 -10.61 25.54 -10.64
CA GLU A 117 -10.53 24.61 -9.52
C GLU A 117 -11.12 23.27 -9.96
N LEU A 118 -10.33 22.21 -9.90
CA LEU A 118 -10.75 20.84 -10.19
C LEU A 118 -10.60 19.98 -8.96
N THR A 119 -11.70 19.39 -8.48
CA THR A 119 -11.73 18.50 -7.32
C THR A 119 -12.06 17.07 -7.76
N PHE A 120 -11.23 16.12 -7.36
CA PHE A 120 -11.38 14.68 -7.64
C PHE A 120 -11.61 13.93 -6.34
N LEU A 121 -12.63 13.08 -6.28
CA LEU A 121 -12.90 12.21 -5.15
C LEU A 121 -13.60 10.92 -5.59
N VAL A 122 -13.46 9.88 -4.79
CA VAL A 122 -14.31 8.69 -4.85
C VAL A 122 -15.26 8.74 -3.65
N PRO A 123 -16.56 8.99 -3.86
CA PRO A 123 -17.52 9.11 -2.78
C PRO A 123 -17.72 7.79 -2.02
N ILE A 124 -17.97 7.87 -0.74
CA ILE A 124 -18.20 6.68 0.10
C ILE A 124 -19.43 5.92 -0.42
N GLY A 125 -19.26 4.61 -0.61
CA GLY A 125 -20.32 3.70 -1.05
C GLY A 125 -20.72 3.81 -2.53
N GLU A 126 -20.02 4.60 -3.34
CA GLU A 126 -20.25 4.69 -4.78
C GLU A 126 -19.08 4.17 -5.61
N ASN A 127 -19.39 3.55 -6.75
CA ASN A 127 -18.38 3.02 -7.67
C ASN A 127 -18.11 4.01 -8.80
N CYS A 128 -17.65 5.20 -8.43
CA CYS A 128 -17.32 6.27 -9.39
C CYS A 128 -16.27 7.23 -8.84
N GLU A 129 -15.60 7.91 -9.75
CA GLU A 129 -14.83 9.12 -9.52
C GLU A 129 -15.68 10.32 -9.90
N VAL A 130 -15.84 11.26 -8.97
CA VAL A 130 -16.50 12.55 -9.21
C VAL A 130 -15.43 13.59 -9.46
N GLN A 131 -15.59 14.38 -10.52
CA GLN A 131 -14.69 15.44 -10.95
C GLN A 131 -15.48 16.74 -11.01
N ARG A 132 -15.38 17.55 -9.95
CA ARG A 132 -15.99 18.89 -9.93
C ARG A 132 -15.05 19.87 -10.57
N VAL A 133 -15.56 20.68 -11.48
CA VAL A 133 -14.85 21.78 -12.16
C VAL A 133 -15.54 23.08 -11.82
N ARG A 134 -14.81 24.06 -11.30
CA ARG A 134 -15.24 25.45 -11.12
C ARG A 134 -14.32 26.36 -11.92
N LEU A 135 -14.92 27.20 -12.77
CA LEU A 135 -14.20 28.13 -13.64
C LEU A 135 -14.64 29.55 -13.31
N THR A 136 -13.68 30.41 -12.95
CA THR A 136 -13.94 31.79 -12.56
C THR A 136 -13.18 32.77 -13.48
N ASN A 137 -13.86 33.70 -14.11
CA ASN A 137 -13.24 34.76 -14.88
C ASN A 137 -12.75 35.88 -13.95
N ARG A 138 -11.45 35.94 -13.71
CA ARG A 138 -10.79 36.97 -12.88
C ARG A 138 -10.28 38.16 -13.74
N SER A 139 -10.47 38.13 -15.08
CA SER A 139 -10.09 39.22 -15.96
C SER A 139 -11.17 40.29 -16.05
N ALA A 140 -10.83 41.44 -16.65
CA ALA A 140 -11.76 42.52 -16.86
C ALA A 140 -12.64 42.35 -18.12
N GLU A 141 -12.40 41.31 -18.92
CA GLU A 141 -13.09 41.06 -20.19
C GLU A 141 -13.92 39.78 -20.14
N THR A 142 -14.99 39.72 -20.93
CA THR A 142 -15.76 38.49 -21.09
C THR A 142 -14.90 37.39 -21.75
N LYS A 143 -14.81 36.26 -21.13
CA LYS A 143 -14.10 35.07 -21.60
C LYS A 143 -15.05 34.14 -22.38
N ARG A 144 -14.63 33.71 -23.57
CA ARG A 144 -15.32 32.66 -24.36
C ARG A 144 -14.33 31.55 -24.68
N PHE A 145 -14.66 30.36 -24.31
CA PHE A 145 -13.76 29.21 -24.48
C PHE A 145 -14.54 27.93 -24.56
N ARG A 146 -13.89 26.91 -25.11
CA ARG A 146 -14.34 25.49 -25.00
C ARG A 146 -13.57 24.81 -23.88
N PHE A 147 -14.31 24.23 -22.95
CA PHE A 147 -13.79 23.29 -21.96
C PHE A 147 -14.02 21.87 -22.47
N THR A 148 -12.98 21.05 -22.55
CA THR A 148 -13.10 19.64 -22.94
C THR A 148 -12.51 18.77 -21.85
N ALA A 149 -13.33 17.82 -21.35
CA ALA A 149 -12.87 16.75 -20.46
C ALA A 149 -12.89 15.42 -21.22
N ALA A 150 -11.81 14.69 -21.18
CA ALA A 150 -11.68 13.45 -21.91
C ALA A 150 -11.04 12.34 -21.06
N VAL A 151 -11.45 11.08 -21.33
CA VAL A 151 -10.88 9.89 -20.73
C VAL A 151 -10.61 8.84 -21.80
N GLU A 152 -9.51 8.10 -21.66
CA GLU A 152 -9.20 6.97 -22.54
C GLU A 152 -9.55 5.66 -21.82
N TRP A 153 -10.39 4.83 -22.45
CA TRP A 153 -10.84 3.58 -21.87
C TRP A 153 -9.79 2.47 -21.99
N CYS A 154 -9.54 1.77 -20.90
CA CYS A 154 -9.00 0.42 -20.93
C CYS A 154 -10.12 -0.56 -21.30
N LEU A 155 -9.80 -1.62 -22.06
CA LEU A 155 -10.73 -2.69 -22.39
C LEU A 155 -10.75 -3.77 -21.28
N TRP A 156 -10.79 -3.35 -20.02
CA TRP A 156 -10.83 -4.12 -18.77
C TRP A 156 -9.54 -4.89 -18.45
N ASN A 157 -9.04 -5.70 -19.38
CA ASN A 157 -7.84 -6.50 -19.19
C ASN A 157 -6.58 -5.69 -19.56
N THR A 158 -5.75 -5.40 -18.58
CA THR A 158 -4.55 -4.57 -18.78
C THR A 158 -3.49 -5.22 -19.65
N VAL A 159 -3.35 -6.55 -19.61
CA VAL A 159 -2.37 -7.27 -20.43
C VAL A 159 -2.76 -7.17 -21.91
N ASP A 160 -4.03 -7.44 -22.22
CA ASP A 160 -4.53 -7.30 -23.58
C ASP A 160 -4.48 -5.85 -24.08
N ASP A 161 -4.77 -4.87 -23.21
CA ASP A 161 -4.65 -3.45 -23.55
C ASP A 161 -3.20 -3.04 -23.79
N THR A 162 -2.27 -3.51 -22.97
CA THR A 162 -0.84 -3.22 -23.09
C THR A 162 -0.23 -3.78 -24.38
N THR A 163 -0.63 -4.98 -24.78
CA THR A 163 -0.19 -5.62 -26.02
C THR A 163 -0.94 -5.14 -27.26
N ASN A 164 -1.87 -4.21 -27.08
CA ASN A 164 -2.75 -3.68 -28.14
C ASN A 164 -3.62 -4.73 -28.85
N PHE A 165 -3.75 -5.92 -28.27
CA PHE A 165 -4.46 -7.05 -28.91
C PHE A 165 -5.93 -6.73 -29.14
N GLN A 166 -6.63 -6.21 -28.13
CA GLN A 166 -8.05 -5.92 -28.23
C GLN A 166 -8.34 -4.78 -29.24
N ARG A 167 -7.45 -3.81 -29.34
CA ARG A 167 -7.59 -2.71 -30.33
C ARG A 167 -7.43 -3.18 -31.76
N ASN A 168 -6.47 -4.07 -31.99
CA ASN A 168 -6.28 -4.66 -33.32
C ASN A 168 -7.48 -5.48 -33.77
N LEU A 169 -8.22 -6.06 -32.82
CA LEU A 169 -9.46 -6.79 -33.13
C LEU A 169 -10.70 -5.90 -33.16
N ASN A 170 -10.56 -4.60 -32.90
CA ASN A 170 -11.66 -3.62 -32.94
C ASN A 170 -12.88 -4.04 -32.10
N ILE A 171 -12.68 -4.41 -30.83
CA ILE A 171 -13.71 -5.04 -30.00
C ILE A 171 -14.40 -4.09 -29.01
N GLY A 172 -13.98 -2.82 -28.94
CA GLY A 172 -14.60 -1.80 -28.10
C GLY A 172 -15.98 -1.37 -28.63
N GLU A 173 -16.96 -1.24 -27.75
CA GLU A 173 -18.29 -0.79 -28.08
C GLU A 173 -18.69 0.41 -27.22
N LEU A 174 -19.22 1.45 -27.88
CA LEU A 174 -19.64 2.68 -27.23
C LEU A 174 -21.12 2.99 -27.50
N GLU A 175 -21.72 3.66 -26.54
CA GLU A 175 -23.04 4.27 -26.68
C GLU A 175 -22.97 5.72 -26.21
N VAL A 176 -23.75 6.62 -26.82
CA VAL A 176 -23.87 8.01 -26.41
C VAL A 176 -25.34 8.30 -26.14
N GLU A 177 -25.64 8.87 -24.97
CA GLU A 177 -27.00 9.25 -24.61
C GLU A 177 -26.98 10.51 -23.75
N GLY A 178 -27.62 11.57 -24.24
CA GLY A 178 -27.57 12.88 -23.58
C GLY A 178 -26.14 13.39 -23.47
N SER A 179 -25.74 13.74 -22.26
CA SER A 179 -24.39 14.24 -21.94
C SER A 179 -23.49 13.15 -21.34
N ALA A 180 -23.67 11.89 -21.76
CA ALA A 180 -22.87 10.77 -21.26
C ALA A 180 -22.50 9.77 -22.36
N ILE A 181 -21.30 9.20 -22.22
CA ILE A 181 -20.72 8.15 -23.07
C ILE A 181 -20.54 6.89 -22.23
N TYR A 182 -20.92 5.74 -22.78
CA TYR A 182 -20.89 4.44 -22.13
C TYR A 182 -19.98 3.50 -22.90
N HIS A 183 -19.14 2.77 -22.18
CA HIS A 183 -18.20 1.79 -22.75
C HIS A 183 -18.56 0.39 -22.27
N LYS A 184 -18.65 -0.53 -23.21
CA LYS A 184 -18.85 -1.95 -22.96
C LYS A 184 -18.04 -2.79 -23.93
N THR A 185 -17.86 -4.07 -23.65
CA THR A 185 -17.32 -5.05 -24.60
C THR A 185 -17.85 -6.45 -24.29
N GLU A 186 -18.17 -7.20 -25.35
CA GLU A 186 -18.60 -8.60 -25.26
C GLU A 186 -17.43 -9.58 -25.41
N TYR A 187 -16.40 -9.20 -26.14
CA TYR A 187 -15.28 -10.07 -26.44
C TYR A 187 -14.53 -10.48 -25.16
N ARG A 188 -14.37 -11.79 -24.94
CA ARG A 188 -13.73 -12.43 -23.78
C ARG A 188 -14.36 -12.06 -22.44
N GLU A 189 -14.89 -10.86 -22.30
CA GLU A 189 -15.46 -10.40 -21.05
C GLU A 189 -16.81 -11.06 -20.74
N ARG A 190 -17.71 -11.20 -21.73
CA ARG A 190 -19.03 -11.81 -21.58
C ARG A 190 -19.72 -11.44 -20.25
N ARG A 191 -19.39 -10.27 -19.76
CA ARG A 191 -19.79 -9.77 -18.45
C ARG A 191 -20.92 -8.77 -18.62
N ASN A 192 -21.59 -8.55 -17.54
CA ASN A 192 -22.75 -7.65 -17.48
C ASN A 192 -22.38 -6.29 -16.90
N HIS A 193 -21.13 -5.86 -17.02
CA HIS A 193 -20.64 -4.57 -16.54
C HIS A 193 -20.37 -3.59 -17.68
N TYR A 194 -20.30 -2.32 -17.32
CA TYR A 194 -19.96 -1.20 -18.21
C TYR A 194 -19.33 -0.06 -17.43
N ALA A 195 -18.61 0.82 -18.13
CA ALA A 195 -18.16 2.09 -17.60
C ALA A 195 -18.92 3.23 -18.26
N TYR A 196 -18.94 4.40 -17.62
CA TYR A 196 -19.60 5.58 -18.17
C TYR A 196 -18.84 6.84 -17.77
N TYR A 197 -18.92 7.87 -18.63
CA TYR A 197 -18.42 9.20 -18.37
C TYR A 197 -19.47 10.22 -18.80
N GLY A 198 -19.93 11.03 -17.87
CA GLY A 198 -21.00 11.98 -18.12
C GLY A 198 -20.83 13.29 -17.36
N VAL A 199 -21.54 14.35 -17.79
CA VAL A 199 -21.53 15.67 -17.17
C VAL A 199 -22.94 16.19 -16.91
N ASN A 200 -23.10 17.04 -15.90
CA ASN A 200 -24.37 17.64 -15.49
C ASN A 200 -24.83 18.85 -16.35
N ALA A 201 -24.24 19.04 -17.52
CA ALA A 201 -24.53 20.14 -18.43
C ALA A 201 -24.77 19.64 -19.86
N PRO A 202 -25.53 20.36 -20.71
CA PRO A 202 -25.57 20.06 -22.12
C PRO A 202 -24.20 20.16 -22.77
N ILE A 203 -23.84 19.15 -23.56
CA ILE A 203 -22.57 19.15 -24.31
C ILE A 203 -22.72 19.85 -25.65
N ALA A 204 -21.66 20.54 -26.09
CA ALA A 204 -21.56 21.17 -27.40
C ALA A 204 -21.09 20.18 -28.48
N GLY A 205 -20.50 19.06 -28.10
CA GLY A 205 -20.04 17.99 -28.96
C GLY A 205 -19.32 16.91 -28.17
N TYR A 206 -18.97 15.82 -28.85
CA TYR A 206 -18.32 14.69 -28.21
C TYR A 206 -17.37 13.92 -29.14
N ASP A 207 -16.43 13.22 -28.56
CA ASP A 207 -15.52 12.29 -29.25
C ASP A 207 -15.54 10.91 -28.59
N THR A 208 -15.59 9.88 -29.42
CA THR A 208 -15.65 8.47 -28.98
C THR A 208 -14.49 7.64 -29.51
N ASP A 209 -13.69 8.18 -30.43
CA ASP A 209 -12.53 7.52 -31.04
C ASP A 209 -11.27 8.31 -30.80
N ARG A 210 -10.25 7.68 -30.22
CA ARG A 210 -8.97 8.31 -29.91
C ARG A 210 -8.24 8.81 -31.16
N ASP A 211 -8.27 8.02 -32.23
CA ASP A 211 -7.49 8.32 -33.43
C ASP A 211 -8.11 9.52 -34.18
N HIS A 212 -9.44 9.66 -34.12
CA HIS A 212 -10.12 10.86 -34.57
C HIS A 212 -9.81 12.08 -33.70
N PHE A 213 -9.87 11.90 -32.36
CA PHE A 213 -9.60 12.97 -31.39
C PHE A 213 -8.17 13.51 -31.52
N LEU A 214 -7.18 12.62 -31.59
CA LEU A 214 -5.77 13.01 -31.71
C LEU A 214 -5.40 13.50 -33.12
N GLY A 215 -5.96 12.88 -34.16
CA GLY A 215 -5.53 13.01 -35.53
C GLY A 215 -4.28 12.18 -35.86
N THR A 216 -3.95 12.05 -37.13
CA THR A 216 -2.78 11.29 -37.61
C THR A 216 -1.49 11.84 -36.99
N PHE A 217 -0.75 10.99 -36.29
CA PHE A 217 0.47 11.36 -35.54
C PHE A 217 0.26 12.43 -34.43
N GLY A 218 -1.00 12.67 -34.03
CA GLY A 218 -1.34 13.57 -32.92
C GLY A 218 -1.00 12.94 -31.57
N THR A 219 -0.90 13.80 -30.55
CA THR A 219 -0.66 13.41 -29.16
C THR A 219 -1.70 14.08 -28.25
N PHE A 220 -1.86 13.59 -27.01
CA PHE A 220 -2.73 14.25 -26.03
C PHE A 220 -2.27 15.68 -25.69
N ALA A 221 -1.00 16.03 -25.88
CA ALA A 221 -0.54 17.42 -25.74
C ALA A 221 -1.06 18.35 -26.87
N ARG A 222 -1.38 17.80 -28.03
CA ARG A 222 -1.81 18.55 -29.22
C ARG A 222 -2.89 17.81 -30.02
N PRO A 223 -4.06 17.49 -29.41
CA PRO A 223 -5.10 16.76 -30.10
C PRO A 223 -5.71 17.60 -31.23
N GLN A 224 -5.98 16.97 -32.37
CA GLN A 224 -6.58 17.61 -33.53
C GLN A 224 -7.96 18.23 -33.22
N ALA A 225 -8.79 17.49 -32.45
CA ALA A 225 -10.11 17.95 -32.04
C ALA A 225 -10.04 19.26 -31.23
N ILE A 226 -9.09 19.35 -30.32
CA ILE A 226 -8.88 20.56 -29.48
C ILE A 226 -8.33 21.72 -30.33
N LEU A 227 -7.35 21.45 -31.18
CA LEU A 227 -6.75 22.49 -32.02
C LEU A 227 -7.72 23.09 -33.06
N SER A 228 -8.53 22.21 -33.66
CA SER A 228 -9.53 22.62 -34.65
C SER A 228 -10.83 23.15 -34.05
N GLY A 229 -11.09 22.87 -32.76
CA GLY A 229 -12.36 23.13 -32.11
C GLY A 229 -13.54 22.30 -32.67
N LYS A 230 -13.25 21.19 -33.37
CA LYS A 230 -14.27 20.32 -34.00
C LYS A 230 -14.26 18.96 -33.33
N THR A 231 -15.42 18.56 -32.84
CA THR A 231 -15.69 17.21 -32.31
C THR A 231 -16.11 16.25 -33.42
N GLY A 232 -15.95 14.94 -33.17
CA GLY A 232 -16.35 13.92 -34.15
C GLY A 232 -17.86 13.76 -34.28
N ASP A 233 -18.57 13.84 -33.17
CA ASP A 233 -20.03 13.71 -33.05
C ASP A 233 -20.60 12.43 -33.69
N PHE A 234 -19.83 11.36 -33.67
CA PHE A 234 -20.24 10.03 -34.11
C PHE A 234 -19.90 8.97 -33.05
N VAL A 235 -20.61 7.85 -33.06
CA VAL A 235 -20.39 6.74 -32.14
C VAL A 235 -19.49 5.71 -32.80
N ALA A 236 -18.25 5.60 -32.29
CA ALA A 236 -17.30 4.60 -32.76
C ALA A 236 -17.63 3.20 -32.21
N HIS A 237 -17.56 2.20 -33.08
CA HIS A 237 -17.51 0.79 -32.69
C HIS A 237 -16.20 0.19 -33.19
N GLY A 238 -15.48 -0.48 -32.28
CA GLY A 238 -14.13 -0.92 -32.57
C GLY A 238 -13.10 0.21 -32.32
N GLY A 239 -11.91 0.07 -32.87
CA GLY A 239 -10.85 1.08 -32.77
C GLY A 239 -10.31 1.30 -31.35
N ALA A 240 -10.00 2.53 -31.03
CA ALA A 240 -9.43 2.95 -29.74
C ALA A 240 -10.46 3.79 -28.94
N PRO A 241 -11.29 3.15 -28.09
CA PRO A 241 -12.40 3.83 -27.43
C PRO A 241 -11.94 4.88 -26.44
N MET A 242 -12.62 6.04 -26.48
CA MET A 242 -12.45 7.13 -25.51
C MET A 242 -13.79 7.80 -25.23
N ALA A 243 -13.81 8.70 -24.27
CA ALA A 243 -14.92 9.62 -24.08
C ALA A 243 -14.39 11.04 -23.95
N GLY A 244 -14.71 11.90 -24.91
CA GLY A 244 -14.45 13.32 -24.88
C GLY A 244 -15.78 14.09 -24.83
N LEU A 245 -15.95 15.00 -23.86
CA LEU A 245 -17.15 15.83 -23.69
C LEU A 245 -16.74 17.29 -23.77
N ALA A 246 -17.27 18.02 -24.73
CA ALA A 246 -16.96 19.43 -24.98
C ALA A 246 -18.10 20.35 -24.52
N LEU A 247 -17.76 21.42 -23.80
CA LEU A 247 -18.68 22.44 -23.30
C LEU A 247 -18.26 23.81 -23.82
N ASP A 248 -19.17 24.58 -24.45
CA ASP A 248 -18.93 25.97 -24.79
C ASP A 248 -19.32 26.87 -23.63
N VAL A 249 -18.37 27.65 -23.13
CA VAL A 249 -18.49 28.43 -21.90
C VAL A 249 -18.26 29.90 -22.19
N THR A 250 -19.14 30.74 -21.66
CA THR A 250 -18.98 32.22 -21.68
C THR A 250 -19.10 32.71 -20.24
N LEU A 251 -18.12 33.47 -19.78
CA LEU A 251 -18.09 34.06 -18.43
C LEU A 251 -17.84 35.56 -18.52
N ALA A 252 -18.75 36.33 -17.92
CA ALA A 252 -18.53 37.77 -17.70
C ALA A 252 -17.41 37.99 -16.66
N PRO A 253 -16.82 39.17 -16.53
CA PRO A 253 -15.88 39.49 -15.47
C PRO A 253 -16.44 39.16 -14.08
N GLY A 254 -15.70 38.40 -13.28
CA GLY A 254 -16.12 37.94 -11.93
C GLY A 254 -17.13 36.79 -11.94
N GLU A 255 -17.63 36.35 -13.07
CA GLU A 255 -18.58 35.23 -13.15
C GLU A 255 -17.86 33.90 -12.90
N GLU A 256 -18.52 33.03 -12.10
CA GLU A 256 -18.13 31.66 -11.86
C GLU A 256 -19.14 30.69 -12.46
N ARG A 257 -18.67 29.56 -12.97
CA ARG A 257 -19.52 28.47 -13.44
C ARG A 257 -18.95 27.11 -13.04
N GLY A 258 -19.81 26.25 -12.48
CA GLY A 258 -19.49 24.91 -12.05
C GLY A 258 -20.04 23.83 -12.97
N PHE A 259 -19.27 22.74 -13.10
CA PHE A 259 -19.64 21.51 -13.78
C PHE A 259 -19.24 20.30 -12.93
N VAL A 260 -20.01 19.22 -13.02
CA VAL A 260 -19.68 17.95 -12.36
C VAL A 260 -19.63 16.86 -13.42
N PHE A 261 -18.44 16.29 -13.60
CA PHE A 261 -18.23 15.10 -14.38
C PHE A 261 -18.21 13.88 -13.48
N VAL A 262 -18.72 12.75 -13.97
CA VAL A 262 -18.71 11.48 -13.23
C VAL A 262 -18.19 10.37 -14.14
N LEU A 263 -17.11 9.75 -13.70
CA LEU A 263 -16.54 8.55 -14.31
C LEU A 263 -16.90 7.36 -13.44
N GLY A 264 -17.69 6.44 -13.92
CA GLY A 264 -18.23 5.40 -13.08
C GLY A 264 -18.27 4.00 -13.69
N TYR A 265 -18.60 3.05 -12.83
CA TYR A 265 -18.76 1.65 -13.13
C TYR A 265 -20.18 1.18 -12.79
N GLY A 266 -20.80 0.44 -13.70
CA GLY A 266 -22.10 -0.17 -13.51
C GLY A 266 -22.07 -1.67 -13.79
N LYS A 267 -22.85 -2.43 -13.02
CA LYS A 267 -23.04 -3.89 -13.23
C LYS A 267 -24.50 -4.22 -13.25
N ASN A 268 -24.95 -4.88 -14.32
CA ASN A 268 -26.33 -5.33 -14.51
C ASN A 268 -26.51 -6.79 -14.06
N PRO A 269 -27.72 -7.24 -13.71
CA PRO A 269 -28.04 -8.67 -13.64
C PRO A 269 -27.73 -9.37 -14.96
N ARG A 270 -27.23 -10.61 -14.89
CA ARG A 270 -26.81 -11.36 -16.09
C ARG A 270 -27.97 -11.57 -17.11
N ASP A 271 -29.16 -11.82 -16.61
CA ASP A 271 -30.40 -12.04 -17.40
C ASP A 271 -30.97 -10.74 -17.95
N ARG A 272 -30.51 -9.58 -17.48
CA ARG A 272 -31.06 -8.27 -17.86
C ARG A 272 -29.95 -7.26 -18.19
N LYS A 273 -28.93 -7.70 -18.94
CA LYS A 273 -27.79 -6.85 -19.34
C LYS A 273 -28.27 -5.75 -20.29
N PHE A 274 -29.12 -6.07 -21.24
CA PHE A 274 -29.59 -5.16 -22.27
C PHE A 274 -31.03 -4.67 -22.00
N LEU A 275 -31.30 -3.43 -22.37
CA LEU A 275 -32.65 -2.87 -22.44
C LEU A 275 -33.36 -3.36 -23.72
N THR A 276 -32.66 -3.29 -24.84
CA THR A 276 -33.03 -3.87 -26.16
C THR A 276 -31.74 -4.49 -26.72
N PRO A 277 -31.83 -5.36 -27.77
CA PRO A 277 -30.65 -5.96 -28.38
C PRO A 277 -29.56 -4.91 -28.70
N GLY A 278 -28.39 -5.07 -28.15
CA GLY A 278 -27.24 -4.17 -28.34
C GLY A 278 -27.23 -2.89 -27.49
N VAL A 279 -28.33 -2.51 -26.85
CA VAL A 279 -28.40 -1.30 -26.00
C VAL A 279 -28.30 -1.72 -24.53
N ILE A 280 -27.19 -1.31 -23.85
CA ILE A 280 -26.97 -1.69 -22.47
C ILE A 280 -27.94 -0.98 -21.52
N ARG A 281 -28.32 -1.65 -20.44
CA ARG A 281 -29.12 -1.09 -19.36
C ARG A 281 -28.25 -0.18 -18.49
N LYS A 282 -28.70 1.08 -18.26
CA LYS A 282 -27.89 2.16 -17.67
C LYS A 282 -28.41 2.63 -16.29
N ASP A 283 -29.22 1.84 -15.62
CA ASP A 283 -29.91 2.24 -14.37
C ASP A 283 -28.94 2.77 -13.29
N THR A 284 -27.79 2.11 -13.13
CA THR A 284 -26.76 2.54 -12.18
C THR A 284 -26.17 3.90 -12.58
N ALA A 285 -25.85 4.09 -13.86
CA ALA A 285 -25.29 5.34 -14.33
C ALA A 285 -26.30 6.50 -14.17
N TYR A 286 -27.58 6.29 -14.53
CA TYR A 286 -28.62 7.32 -14.35
C TYR A 286 -28.77 7.74 -12.90
N ARG A 287 -28.77 6.78 -11.97
CA ARG A 287 -28.84 7.06 -10.53
C ARG A 287 -27.66 7.91 -10.06
N VAL A 288 -26.43 7.52 -10.43
CA VAL A 288 -25.22 8.18 -9.98
C VAL A 288 -25.03 9.55 -10.61
N LEU A 289 -25.29 9.69 -11.93
CA LEU A 289 -25.24 10.98 -12.62
C LEU A 289 -26.28 11.96 -12.04
N LYS A 290 -27.47 11.47 -11.70
CA LYS A 290 -28.48 12.28 -11.03
C LYS A 290 -28.06 12.68 -9.61
N LYS A 291 -27.45 11.75 -8.84
CA LYS A 291 -26.97 12.02 -7.48
C LYS A 291 -25.95 13.15 -7.47
N PHE A 292 -25.01 13.16 -8.41
CA PHE A 292 -23.94 14.17 -8.49
C PHE A 292 -24.22 15.24 -9.56
N SER A 293 -25.48 15.63 -9.73
CA SER A 293 -25.86 16.66 -10.70
C SER A 293 -25.71 18.10 -10.21
N THR A 294 -25.36 18.32 -8.95
CA THR A 294 -25.24 19.65 -8.31
C THR A 294 -23.96 19.77 -7.52
N ASP A 295 -23.47 20.99 -7.40
CA ASP A 295 -22.32 21.32 -6.56
C ASP A 295 -22.52 20.93 -5.09
N THR A 296 -23.71 21.18 -4.56
CA THR A 296 -24.10 20.79 -3.17
C THR A 296 -23.94 19.29 -2.93
N SER A 297 -24.26 18.44 -3.92
CA SER A 297 -24.10 16.99 -3.77
C SER A 297 -22.62 16.57 -3.67
N VAL A 298 -21.73 17.30 -4.31
CA VAL A 298 -20.29 17.08 -4.19
C VAL A 298 -19.77 17.56 -2.84
N GLU A 299 -20.21 18.72 -2.35
CA GLU A 299 -19.84 19.22 -1.02
C GLU A 299 -20.30 18.26 0.08
N ASN A 300 -21.50 17.71 -0.03
CA ASN A 300 -21.99 16.69 0.90
C ASN A 300 -21.10 15.44 0.87
N ALA A 301 -20.68 14.98 -0.32
CA ALA A 301 -19.79 13.82 -0.44
C ALA A 301 -18.38 14.07 0.11
N LEU A 302 -17.86 15.29 -0.01
CA LEU A 302 -16.59 15.70 0.62
C LEU A 302 -16.71 15.73 2.15
N THR A 303 -17.84 16.23 2.67
CA THR A 303 -18.12 16.22 4.11
C THR A 303 -18.19 14.79 4.65
N GLU A 304 -18.94 13.91 3.98
CA GLU A 304 -19.07 12.51 4.34
C GLU A 304 -17.71 11.79 4.31
N LEU A 305 -16.87 12.10 3.32
CA LEU A 305 -15.50 11.58 3.21
C LEU A 305 -14.61 12.08 4.35
N ALA A 306 -14.70 13.36 4.72
CA ALA A 306 -13.96 13.92 5.84
C ALA A 306 -14.36 13.26 7.17
N GLU A 307 -15.66 13.10 7.44
CA GLU A 307 -16.17 12.41 8.62
C GLU A 307 -15.71 10.95 8.69
N TYR A 308 -15.70 10.26 7.55
CA TYR A 308 -15.19 8.89 7.46
C TYR A 308 -13.72 8.81 7.89
N TRP A 309 -12.87 9.68 7.37
CA TRP A 309 -11.46 9.71 7.74
C TRP A 309 -11.23 10.17 9.18
N ASP A 310 -11.97 11.15 9.67
CA ASP A 310 -11.86 11.60 11.06
C ASP A 310 -12.21 10.49 12.05
N LYS A 311 -13.21 9.66 11.72
CA LYS A 311 -13.57 8.48 12.52
C LYS A 311 -12.45 7.45 12.56
N LEU A 312 -11.81 7.17 11.42
CA LEU A 312 -10.73 6.17 11.32
C LEU A 312 -9.45 6.65 12.02
N LEU A 313 -8.99 7.86 11.69
CA LEU A 313 -7.77 8.44 12.26
C LEU A 313 -7.91 8.71 13.75
N GLY A 314 -9.12 9.01 14.21
CA GLY A 314 -9.43 9.27 15.62
C GLY A 314 -9.39 8.04 16.54
N VAL A 315 -9.10 6.84 16.02
CA VAL A 315 -8.92 5.63 16.83
C VAL A 315 -7.60 5.68 17.60
N TYR A 316 -6.56 6.24 17.01
CA TYR A 316 -5.25 6.44 17.63
C TYR A 316 -4.75 7.85 17.32
N THR A 317 -4.54 8.67 18.34
CA THR A 317 -3.97 10.02 18.16
C THR A 317 -2.89 10.28 19.18
N LEU A 318 -1.84 10.97 18.75
CA LEU A 318 -0.67 11.37 19.52
C LEU A 318 -0.64 12.90 19.68
N GLU A 319 -0.29 13.37 20.86
CA GLU A 319 0.06 14.75 21.16
C GLU A 319 1.41 14.77 21.87
N SER A 320 2.42 15.37 21.23
CA SER A 320 3.80 15.47 21.74
C SER A 320 4.42 16.80 21.32
N GLY A 321 5.59 17.09 21.83
CA GLY A 321 6.38 18.27 21.44
C GLY A 321 6.96 18.22 20.02
N ASP A 322 6.92 17.07 19.34
CA ASP A 322 7.39 16.89 17.97
C ASP A 322 6.22 16.93 16.96
N GLU A 323 6.02 18.10 16.32
CA GLU A 323 4.94 18.28 15.33
C GLU A 323 5.04 17.35 14.13
N LYS A 324 6.26 17.00 13.70
CA LYS A 324 6.51 16.06 12.59
C LYS A 324 6.06 14.65 12.95
N LEU A 325 6.34 14.23 14.19
CA LEU A 325 5.87 12.96 14.72
C LEU A 325 4.34 12.93 14.84
N ASN A 326 3.73 13.98 15.41
CA ASN A 326 2.28 14.10 15.53
C ASN A 326 1.60 14.00 14.15
N ARG A 327 2.11 14.71 13.15
CA ARG A 327 1.62 14.69 11.76
C ARG A 327 1.64 13.29 11.16
N MET A 328 2.78 12.60 11.28
CA MET A 328 2.89 11.25 10.75
C MET A 328 1.95 10.28 11.45
N VAL A 329 2.00 10.21 12.78
CA VAL A 329 1.20 9.24 13.56
C VAL A 329 -0.31 9.49 13.38
N ASN A 330 -0.74 10.75 13.39
CA ASN A 330 -2.17 11.09 13.39
C ASN A 330 -2.80 11.04 12.00
N ILE A 331 -2.01 11.18 10.92
CA ILE A 331 -2.54 11.35 9.57
C ILE A 331 -1.90 10.34 8.61
N TRP A 332 -0.66 10.57 8.20
CA TRP A 332 -0.08 9.95 7.01
C TRP A 332 0.28 8.49 7.18
N HIS A 333 0.73 8.05 8.38
CA HIS A 333 0.94 6.63 8.66
C HIS A 333 -0.34 5.83 8.46
N GLN A 334 -1.43 6.26 9.14
CA GLN A 334 -2.69 5.54 9.13
C GLN A 334 -3.34 5.59 7.74
N TYR A 335 -3.24 6.73 7.03
CA TYR A 335 -3.71 6.85 5.66
C TYR A 335 -3.01 5.88 4.72
N GLN A 336 -1.67 5.84 4.77
CA GLN A 336 -0.91 4.90 3.95
C GLN A 336 -1.17 3.44 4.33
N CYS A 337 -1.34 3.12 5.62
CA CYS A 337 -1.73 1.77 6.05
C CYS A 337 -3.07 1.32 5.45
N MET A 338 -4.07 2.23 5.38
CA MET A 338 -5.35 1.94 4.72
C MET A 338 -5.15 1.65 3.23
N VAL A 339 -4.40 2.49 2.52
CA VAL A 339 -4.13 2.31 1.10
C VAL A 339 -3.37 1.01 0.86
N THR A 340 -2.35 0.72 1.65
CA THR A 340 -1.57 -0.51 1.56
C THR A 340 -2.43 -1.75 1.82
N PHE A 341 -3.29 -1.72 2.83
CA PHE A 341 -4.24 -2.80 3.11
C PHE A 341 -5.20 -3.03 1.92
N ASN A 342 -5.73 -1.96 1.32
CA ASN A 342 -6.67 -2.06 0.20
C ASN A 342 -6.03 -2.66 -1.05
N MET A 343 -4.82 -2.25 -1.36
CA MET A 343 -4.13 -2.56 -2.61
C MET A 343 -3.22 -3.79 -2.50
N SER A 344 -2.70 -4.09 -1.31
CA SER A 344 -1.51 -4.93 -1.17
C SER A 344 -0.44 -4.48 -2.16
N ARG A 345 -0.02 -5.33 -3.09
CA ARG A 345 0.88 -4.96 -4.21
C ARG A 345 0.18 -5.14 -5.58
N SER A 346 -1.17 -5.22 -5.57
CA SER A 346 -1.96 -5.53 -6.78
C SER A 346 -2.20 -4.34 -7.70
N ALA A 347 -2.08 -3.12 -7.18
CA ALA A 347 -2.32 -1.89 -7.95
C ALA A 347 -1.35 -0.80 -7.55
N SER A 348 -0.42 -0.44 -8.43
CA SER A 348 0.60 0.58 -8.19
C SER A 348 0.62 1.59 -9.33
N TYR A 349 1.20 2.75 -9.07
CA TYR A 349 1.50 3.74 -10.10
C TYR A 349 2.82 3.44 -10.82
N PHE A 350 3.81 2.91 -10.12
CA PHE A 350 5.18 2.78 -10.62
C PHE A 350 5.59 1.35 -10.94
N GLU A 351 5.13 0.36 -10.16
CA GLU A 351 5.71 -0.98 -10.18
C GLU A 351 4.81 -2.02 -10.82
N SER A 352 3.59 -2.18 -10.35
CA SER A 352 2.73 -3.28 -10.75
C SER A 352 1.29 -2.85 -11.01
N GLY A 353 0.36 -3.77 -11.05
CA GLY A 353 -1.04 -3.54 -11.39
C GLY A 353 -1.43 -4.21 -12.69
N THR A 354 -0.51 -4.97 -13.28
CA THR A 354 -0.79 -5.82 -14.46
C THR A 354 -0.48 -7.29 -14.21
N GLY A 355 0.47 -7.60 -13.32
CA GLY A 355 0.97 -8.95 -13.09
C GLY A 355 0.64 -9.55 -11.72
N ARG A 356 0.63 -8.74 -10.68
CA ARG A 356 0.44 -9.23 -9.31
C ARG A 356 -1.01 -9.27 -8.87
N GLY A 357 -1.33 -10.28 -8.03
CA GLY A 357 -2.52 -10.34 -7.20
C GLY A 357 -2.28 -9.73 -5.81
N MET A 358 -3.09 -10.15 -4.84
CA MET A 358 -2.92 -9.84 -3.42
C MET A 358 -1.93 -10.83 -2.82
N GLY A 359 -0.76 -10.38 -2.39
CA GLY A 359 0.25 -11.23 -1.78
C GLY A 359 -0.24 -11.82 -0.46
N PHE A 360 0.08 -13.10 -0.18
CA PHE A 360 -0.28 -13.78 1.06
C PHE A 360 0.39 -13.11 2.26
N ARG A 361 1.72 -13.11 2.30
CA ARG A 361 2.47 -12.48 3.40
C ARG A 361 2.26 -10.98 3.46
N ASP A 362 2.17 -10.32 2.29
CA ASP A 362 1.92 -8.89 2.21
C ASP A 362 0.61 -8.52 2.90
N SER A 363 -0.49 -9.23 2.57
CA SER A 363 -1.81 -8.97 3.16
C SER A 363 -1.85 -9.28 4.66
N CYS A 364 -1.15 -10.32 5.12
CA CYS A 364 -1.01 -10.63 6.55
C CYS A 364 -0.32 -9.49 7.30
N GLN A 365 0.77 -8.96 6.75
CA GLN A 365 1.53 -7.88 7.37
C GLN A 365 0.78 -6.56 7.30
N ASP A 366 0.19 -6.23 6.14
CA ASP A 366 -0.56 -4.98 5.93
C ASP A 366 -1.70 -4.82 6.96
N LEU A 367 -2.26 -5.93 7.41
CA LEU A 367 -3.30 -5.97 8.43
C LEU A 367 -2.80 -5.46 9.79
N LEU A 368 -1.54 -5.66 10.15
CA LEU A 368 -0.98 -5.25 11.44
C LEU A 368 -1.10 -3.74 11.70
N GLY A 369 -0.97 -2.91 10.66
CA GLY A 369 -1.12 -1.46 10.75
C GLY A 369 -2.53 -0.97 10.43
N PHE A 370 -3.47 -1.85 10.14
CA PHE A 370 -4.83 -1.50 9.73
C PHE A 370 -5.91 -1.95 10.72
N VAL A 371 -5.69 -3.04 11.45
CA VAL A 371 -6.69 -3.72 12.28
C VAL A 371 -7.38 -2.81 13.30
N HIS A 372 -6.69 -1.80 13.83
CA HIS A 372 -7.25 -0.85 14.79
C HIS A 372 -8.29 0.08 14.16
N MET A 373 -8.19 0.38 12.88
CA MET A 373 -9.10 1.28 12.15
C MET A 373 -10.40 0.60 11.73
N ALA A 374 -10.30 -0.62 11.19
CA ALA A 374 -11.46 -1.35 10.66
C ALA A 374 -11.32 -2.88 10.88
N PRO A 375 -11.51 -3.34 12.12
CA PRO A 375 -11.30 -4.74 12.51
C PRO A 375 -12.21 -5.72 11.76
N GLU A 376 -13.41 -5.32 11.35
CA GLU A 376 -14.32 -6.17 10.58
C GLU A 376 -13.71 -6.52 9.21
N ARG A 377 -13.12 -5.55 8.53
CA ARG A 377 -12.43 -5.77 7.25
C ARG A 377 -11.16 -6.61 7.42
N ALA A 378 -10.47 -6.41 8.54
CA ALA A 378 -9.32 -7.23 8.89
C ALA A 378 -9.72 -8.70 9.07
N ARG A 379 -10.83 -8.97 9.76
CA ARG A 379 -11.39 -10.32 9.93
C ARG A 379 -11.70 -10.99 8.59
N GLU A 380 -12.38 -10.29 7.69
CA GLU A 380 -12.68 -10.79 6.34
C GLU A 380 -11.40 -11.14 5.58
N ARG A 381 -10.38 -10.29 5.64
CA ARG A 381 -9.10 -10.51 4.97
C ARG A 381 -8.36 -11.73 5.52
N ILE A 382 -8.37 -11.97 6.84
CA ILE A 382 -7.76 -13.17 7.45
C ILE A 382 -8.42 -14.43 6.89
N ILE A 383 -9.74 -14.44 6.78
CA ILE A 383 -10.50 -15.57 6.23
C ILE A 383 -10.17 -15.79 4.74
N ASP A 384 -10.13 -14.73 3.94
CA ASP A 384 -9.75 -14.80 2.53
C ASP A 384 -8.34 -15.40 2.36
N ILE A 385 -7.37 -14.95 3.17
CA ILE A 385 -5.99 -15.43 3.14
C ILE A 385 -5.91 -16.90 3.58
N ALA A 386 -6.57 -17.27 4.68
CA ALA A 386 -6.57 -18.65 5.15
C ALA A 386 -7.19 -19.60 4.12
N SER A 387 -8.19 -19.15 3.36
CA SER A 387 -8.86 -19.95 2.33
C SER A 387 -7.96 -20.37 1.16
N ILE A 388 -6.80 -19.77 0.99
CA ILE A 388 -5.82 -20.15 -0.05
C ILE A 388 -4.63 -20.95 0.51
N GLN A 389 -4.68 -21.36 1.76
CA GLN A 389 -3.72 -22.30 2.33
C GLN A 389 -4.00 -23.72 1.82
N TRP A 390 -2.95 -24.49 1.53
CA TRP A 390 -3.07 -25.90 1.19
C TRP A 390 -3.22 -26.78 2.45
N ALA A 391 -3.70 -27.98 2.23
CA ALA A 391 -4.00 -28.91 3.32
C ALA A 391 -2.75 -29.37 4.10
N ASP A 392 -1.56 -29.28 3.54
CA ASP A 392 -0.28 -29.56 4.21
C ASP A 392 0.24 -28.42 5.08
N GLY A 393 -0.38 -27.25 5.02
CA GLY A 393 -0.01 -26.05 5.76
C GLY A 393 0.81 -25.03 4.96
N SER A 394 1.30 -25.38 3.78
CA SER A 394 1.90 -24.44 2.84
C SER A 394 0.83 -23.55 2.17
N THR A 395 1.23 -22.57 1.37
CA THR A 395 0.30 -21.58 0.85
C THR A 395 0.60 -21.21 -0.60
N TYR A 396 -0.42 -20.72 -1.31
CA TYR A 396 -0.15 -19.87 -2.45
C TYR A 396 0.52 -18.58 -1.99
N HIS A 397 1.43 -18.06 -2.80
CA HIS A 397 2.08 -16.79 -2.51
C HIS A 397 1.17 -15.57 -2.78
N GLN A 398 0.11 -15.75 -3.55
CA GLN A 398 -0.89 -14.71 -3.83
C GLN A 398 -2.26 -15.29 -4.18
N TYR A 399 -3.27 -14.42 -4.11
CA TYR A 399 -4.61 -14.69 -4.64
C TYR A 399 -5.08 -13.56 -5.56
N GLN A 400 -6.00 -13.89 -6.46
CA GLN A 400 -6.59 -12.95 -7.39
C GLN A 400 -7.70 -12.14 -6.68
N PRO A 401 -7.65 -10.80 -6.64
CA PRO A 401 -8.56 -9.99 -5.83
C PRO A 401 -10.05 -10.16 -6.15
N LEU A 402 -10.38 -10.37 -7.43
CA LEU A 402 -11.75 -10.45 -7.90
C LEU A 402 -12.43 -11.76 -7.52
N THR A 403 -11.70 -12.88 -7.58
CA THR A 403 -12.21 -14.23 -7.31
C THR A 403 -11.86 -14.75 -5.94
N LYS A 404 -10.88 -14.13 -5.28
CA LYS A 404 -10.30 -14.55 -4.00
C LYS A 404 -9.69 -15.95 -4.03
N ARG A 405 -9.25 -16.42 -5.20
CA ARG A 405 -8.60 -17.73 -5.39
C ARG A 405 -7.10 -17.59 -5.51
N GLY A 406 -6.39 -18.52 -4.89
CA GLY A 406 -4.94 -18.66 -5.04
C GLY A 406 -4.54 -18.94 -6.48
N ASN A 407 -3.34 -18.50 -6.86
CA ASN A 407 -2.74 -18.80 -8.16
C ASN A 407 -1.21 -18.81 -8.05
N ASN A 408 -0.56 -19.46 -9.01
CA ASN A 408 0.88 -19.62 -9.09
C ASN A 408 1.56 -18.69 -10.11
N ASP A 409 0.93 -17.59 -10.50
CA ASP A 409 1.46 -16.67 -11.51
C ASP A 409 2.83 -16.08 -11.10
N VAL A 410 3.10 -16.00 -9.79
CA VAL A 410 4.38 -15.54 -9.20
C VAL A 410 5.09 -16.62 -8.39
N GLY A 411 4.76 -17.90 -8.64
CA GLY A 411 5.33 -19.04 -7.93
C GLY A 411 4.68 -19.32 -6.58
N SER A 412 5.24 -20.33 -5.88
CA SER A 412 4.84 -20.76 -4.55
C SER A 412 6.03 -21.45 -3.86
N GLY A 413 5.86 -21.91 -2.62
CA GLY A 413 6.92 -22.58 -1.87
C GLY A 413 7.83 -21.62 -1.11
N PHE A 414 7.30 -20.47 -0.72
CA PHE A 414 7.94 -19.52 0.18
C PHE A 414 7.64 -19.96 1.62
N ASN A 415 8.64 -20.48 2.31
CA ASN A 415 8.39 -21.20 3.57
C ASN A 415 8.16 -20.31 4.79
N ASP A 416 8.29 -18.97 4.65
CA ASP A 416 7.88 -18.02 5.66
C ASP A 416 6.37 -17.69 5.61
N ASP A 417 5.74 -17.84 4.44
CA ASP A 417 4.34 -17.45 4.21
C ASP A 417 3.38 -18.00 5.27
N PRO A 418 3.41 -19.29 5.65
CA PRO A 418 2.46 -19.83 6.62
C PRO A 418 2.48 -19.14 7.98
N LEU A 419 3.64 -18.73 8.47
CA LEU A 419 3.78 -18.11 9.78
C LEU A 419 3.17 -16.71 9.87
N TRP A 420 3.05 -16.00 8.75
CA TRP A 420 2.40 -14.70 8.72
C TRP A 420 0.90 -14.75 9.00
N LEU A 421 0.24 -15.90 8.72
CA LEU A 421 -1.17 -16.10 9.07
C LEU A 421 -1.36 -16.14 10.60
N VAL A 422 -0.40 -16.71 11.32
CA VAL A 422 -0.40 -16.68 12.80
C VAL A 422 -0.25 -15.25 13.30
N ALA A 423 0.71 -14.50 12.74
CA ALA A 423 0.98 -13.11 13.12
C ALA A 423 -0.25 -12.21 12.98
N CYS A 424 -0.92 -12.24 11.82
CA CYS A 424 -2.09 -11.39 11.59
C CYS A 424 -3.31 -11.81 12.42
N THR A 425 -3.52 -13.09 12.63
CA THR A 425 -4.62 -13.59 13.49
C THR A 425 -4.39 -13.19 14.94
N TYR A 426 -3.16 -13.34 15.44
CA TYR A 426 -2.80 -12.90 16.79
C TYR A 426 -2.99 -11.40 16.97
N ALA A 427 -2.58 -10.59 16.00
CA ALA A 427 -2.78 -9.14 16.02
C ALA A 427 -4.26 -8.77 16.04
N TYR A 428 -5.10 -9.44 15.24
CA TYR A 428 -6.55 -9.25 15.22
C TYR A 428 -7.18 -9.55 16.60
N ILE A 429 -6.85 -10.69 17.19
CA ILE A 429 -7.35 -11.07 18.51
C ILE A 429 -6.84 -10.09 19.58
N SER A 430 -5.58 -9.69 19.49
CA SER A 430 -5.00 -8.71 20.41
C SER A 430 -5.72 -7.38 20.37
N GLU A 431 -6.13 -6.92 19.19
CA GLU A 431 -6.88 -5.67 19.03
C GLU A 431 -8.33 -5.80 19.48
N THR A 432 -9.02 -6.85 19.06
CA THR A 432 -10.48 -6.97 19.22
C THR A 432 -10.93 -7.72 20.46
N GLY A 433 -10.14 -8.69 20.92
CA GLY A 433 -10.57 -9.71 21.89
C GLY A 433 -11.53 -10.74 21.32
N ASP A 434 -11.71 -10.77 20.00
CA ASP A 434 -12.60 -11.71 19.31
C ASP A 434 -11.91 -13.05 19.05
N PHE A 435 -11.99 -13.96 20.00
CA PHE A 435 -11.52 -15.33 19.86
C PHE A 435 -12.42 -16.19 18.97
N SER A 436 -13.66 -15.75 18.67
CA SER A 436 -14.59 -16.53 17.84
C SER A 436 -14.07 -16.74 16.40
N ILE A 437 -13.14 -15.92 15.94
CA ILE A 437 -12.49 -16.09 14.64
C ILE A 437 -11.79 -17.45 14.53
N LEU A 438 -11.27 -17.98 15.63
CA LEU A 438 -10.56 -19.27 15.65
C LEU A 438 -11.47 -20.45 15.30
N GLU A 439 -12.77 -20.34 15.56
CA GLU A 439 -13.77 -21.35 15.24
C GLU A 439 -14.39 -21.19 13.85
N HIS A 440 -14.03 -20.12 13.11
CA HIS A 440 -14.62 -19.85 11.81
C HIS A 440 -14.27 -20.96 10.81
N PRO A 441 -15.29 -21.61 10.20
CA PRO A 441 -15.06 -22.65 9.19
C PRO A 441 -14.48 -22.02 7.92
N THR A 442 -13.29 -22.43 7.55
CA THR A 442 -12.54 -21.90 6.42
C THR A 442 -12.05 -23.04 5.54
N PRO A 443 -12.25 -23.02 4.21
CA PRO A 443 -11.81 -24.11 3.33
C PRO A 443 -10.30 -24.05 3.11
N PHE A 444 -9.68 -25.17 2.83
CA PHE A 444 -8.33 -25.25 2.27
C PHE A 444 -8.41 -25.16 0.74
N ASP A 445 -7.49 -24.39 0.13
CA ASP A 445 -7.39 -24.19 -1.34
C ASP A 445 -8.72 -23.78 -2.01
N ASN A 446 -9.55 -23.03 -1.29
CA ASN A 446 -10.92 -22.68 -1.75
C ASN A 446 -11.79 -23.89 -2.16
N VAL A 447 -11.48 -25.13 -1.69
CA VAL A 447 -12.22 -26.35 -2.05
C VAL A 447 -13.45 -26.51 -1.14
N PRO A 448 -14.67 -26.45 -1.67
CA PRO A 448 -15.87 -26.72 -0.88
C PRO A 448 -15.84 -28.11 -0.26
N GLY A 449 -16.17 -28.21 1.03
CA GLY A 449 -16.16 -29.48 1.78
C GLY A 449 -14.84 -29.77 2.50
N SER A 450 -13.84 -28.89 2.38
CA SER A 450 -12.56 -28.98 3.11
C SER A 450 -12.50 -28.07 4.34
N GLU A 451 -13.63 -27.44 4.70
CA GLU A 451 -13.68 -26.45 5.77
C GLU A 451 -13.24 -27.03 7.10
N ALA A 452 -12.33 -26.31 7.76
CA ALA A 452 -11.91 -26.55 9.12
C ALA A 452 -11.92 -25.23 9.92
N PRO A 453 -11.96 -25.27 11.26
CA PRO A 453 -11.79 -24.07 12.07
C PRO A 453 -10.49 -23.34 11.71
N LEU A 454 -10.49 -22.02 11.74
CA LEU A 454 -9.27 -21.23 11.48
C LEU A 454 -8.10 -21.67 12.38
N MET A 455 -8.39 -22.12 13.59
CA MET A 455 -7.36 -22.69 14.50
C MET A 455 -6.60 -23.86 13.87
N GLU A 456 -7.26 -24.68 13.02
CA GLU A 456 -6.60 -25.78 12.30
C GLU A 456 -5.66 -25.25 11.20
N HIS A 457 -6.01 -24.14 10.54
CA HIS A 457 -5.13 -23.46 9.60
C HIS A 457 -3.85 -22.97 10.30
N LEU A 458 -3.99 -22.34 11.47
CA LEU A 458 -2.84 -21.90 12.27
C LEU A 458 -1.97 -23.08 12.72
N ARG A 459 -2.60 -24.16 13.16
CA ARG A 459 -1.91 -25.40 13.54
C ARG A 459 -1.07 -25.95 12.42
N ARG A 460 -1.63 -26.04 11.22
CA ARG A 460 -0.91 -26.52 10.03
C ARG A 460 0.21 -25.59 9.63
N SER A 461 0.03 -24.26 9.72
CA SER A 461 1.10 -23.30 9.50
C SER A 461 2.32 -23.54 10.41
N VAL A 462 2.07 -23.71 11.71
CA VAL A 462 3.13 -23.95 12.71
C VAL A 462 3.79 -25.32 12.48
N ARG A 463 3.00 -26.35 12.26
CA ARG A 463 3.49 -27.72 12.01
C ARG A 463 4.25 -27.83 10.69
N TYR A 464 3.87 -27.06 9.68
CA TYR A 464 4.63 -27.02 8.43
C TYR A 464 6.10 -26.67 8.71
N THR A 465 6.35 -25.57 9.43
CA THR A 465 7.72 -25.16 9.78
C THR A 465 8.41 -26.18 10.70
N MET A 466 7.70 -26.75 11.68
CA MET A 466 8.26 -27.78 12.58
C MET A 466 8.74 -29.03 11.83
N ASN A 467 8.05 -29.40 10.75
CA ASN A 467 8.32 -30.60 9.97
C ASN A 467 9.31 -30.39 8.80
N HIS A 468 9.61 -29.14 8.44
CA HIS A 468 10.51 -28.76 7.35
C HIS A 468 11.77 -28.11 7.92
N LYS A 469 12.60 -28.93 8.54
CA LYS A 469 13.91 -28.54 9.12
C LYS A 469 15.05 -29.18 8.34
N GLY A 470 16.14 -28.43 8.18
CA GLY A 470 17.36 -28.90 7.53
C GLY A 470 18.39 -29.46 8.53
N PRO A 471 19.64 -29.67 8.07
CA PRO A 471 20.70 -30.34 8.83
C PRO A 471 21.07 -29.65 10.15
N HIS A 472 20.91 -28.34 10.25
CA HIS A 472 21.23 -27.56 11.47
C HIS A 472 20.06 -27.42 12.43
N GLY A 473 18.90 -28.04 12.10
CA GLY A 473 17.66 -27.88 12.86
C GLY A 473 16.94 -26.54 12.62
N LEU A 474 17.40 -25.76 11.67
CA LEU A 474 16.77 -24.54 11.20
C LEU A 474 15.69 -24.83 10.15
N PRO A 475 14.71 -23.93 9.91
CA PRO A 475 13.71 -24.17 8.89
C PRO A 475 14.29 -24.15 7.47
N LEU A 476 13.83 -25.07 6.64
CA LEU A 476 14.13 -25.05 5.20
C LEU A 476 13.53 -23.79 4.57
N ILE A 477 14.30 -23.14 3.70
CA ILE A 477 13.90 -21.85 3.08
C ILE A 477 12.82 -22.03 1.99
N GLY A 478 12.78 -23.20 1.32
CA GLY A 478 11.97 -23.42 0.14
C GLY A 478 12.50 -22.68 -1.07
N ARG A 479 11.62 -22.07 -1.86
CA ARG A 479 11.97 -21.22 -3.00
C ARG A 479 12.71 -19.96 -2.55
N ALA A 480 12.20 -19.33 -1.51
CA ALA A 480 12.76 -18.19 -0.80
C ALA A 480 12.04 -18.01 0.54
N ASP A 481 12.44 -17.06 1.34
CA ASP A 481 11.68 -16.55 2.48
C ASP A 481 11.12 -15.14 2.17
N TRP A 482 11.00 -14.26 3.17
CA TRP A 482 10.53 -12.88 2.99
C TRP A 482 11.29 -12.13 1.86
N ASN A 483 12.54 -12.42 1.67
CA ASN A 483 13.32 -11.91 0.55
C ASN A 483 13.16 -12.83 -0.67
N ASP A 484 12.17 -12.51 -1.52
CA ASP A 484 11.83 -13.28 -2.72
C ASP A 484 13.03 -13.56 -3.64
N CYS A 485 14.08 -12.75 -3.53
CA CYS A 485 15.24 -12.78 -4.39
C CYS A 485 16.41 -13.63 -3.84
N LEU A 486 16.30 -14.15 -2.62
CA LEU A 486 17.28 -15.10 -2.07
C LEU A 486 16.87 -16.54 -2.40
N ASN A 487 17.30 -17.04 -3.55
CA ASN A 487 16.79 -18.26 -4.16
C ASN A 487 17.81 -19.41 -4.04
N LEU A 488 17.97 -19.96 -2.84
CA LEU A 488 19.04 -20.91 -2.51
C LEU A 488 18.82 -22.32 -3.11
N ASN A 489 17.66 -22.58 -3.73
CA ASN A 489 17.34 -23.84 -4.39
C ASN A 489 17.07 -23.71 -5.91
N CYS A 490 16.99 -22.48 -6.44
CA CYS A 490 16.64 -22.22 -7.84
C CYS A 490 17.88 -21.80 -8.65
N PHE A 491 18.58 -22.74 -9.23
CA PHE A 491 19.87 -22.50 -9.92
C PHE A 491 19.65 -22.03 -11.36
N SER A 492 19.09 -20.83 -11.55
CA SER A 492 18.88 -20.26 -12.89
C SER A 492 20.20 -19.83 -13.53
N GLU A 493 20.50 -20.32 -14.73
CA GLU A 493 21.67 -19.96 -15.52
C GLU A 493 21.28 -19.30 -16.85
N GLU A 494 20.06 -19.51 -17.34
CA GLU A 494 19.61 -19.09 -18.65
C GLU A 494 18.88 -17.75 -18.63
N PRO A 495 19.16 -16.87 -19.59
CA PRO A 495 18.41 -15.62 -19.73
C PRO A 495 16.91 -15.86 -19.91
N GLY A 496 16.10 -15.10 -19.19
CA GLY A 496 14.64 -15.19 -19.28
C GLY A 496 13.98 -16.21 -18.36
N GLU A 497 14.76 -17.00 -17.61
CA GLU A 497 14.21 -17.79 -16.50
C GLU A 497 13.70 -16.88 -15.39
N SER A 498 12.57 -17.25 -14.80
CA SER A 498 12.03 -16.57 -13.63
C SER A 498 12.35 -17.35 -12.37
N PHE A 499 13.09 -16.79 -11.44
CA PHE A 499 13.36 -17.40 -10.14
C PHE A 499 12.09 -17.77 -9.37
N GLN A 500 10.99 -17.06 -9.61
CA GLN A 500 9.71 -17.35 -8.98
C GLN A 500 9.01 -18.59 -9.56
N THR A 501 9.31 -18.98 -10.78
CA THR A 501 8.66 -20.11 -11.47
C THR A 501 9.63 -21.23 -11.84
N THR A 502 10.96 -20.97 -11.88
CA THR A 502 12.00 -21.96 -12.18
C THR A 502 12.15 -22.94 -11.00
N GLY A 503 12.41 -24.19 -11.31
CA GLY A 503 12.71 -25.24 -10.32
C GLY A 503 14.20 -25.58 -10.27
N PRO A 504 14.63 -26.38 -9.25
CA PRO A 504 13.81 -26.77 -8.10
C PRO A 504 13.44 -25.60 -7.18
N SER A 505 12.30 -25.70 -6.51
CA SER A 505 11.84 -24.68 -5.54
C SER A 505 11.99 -25.14 -4.07
N GLU A 506 12.47 -26.34 -3.88
CA GLU A 506 12.65 -26.97 -2.58
C GLU A 506 13.94 -27.79 -2.55
N GLY A 507 14.52 -27.93 -1.36
CA GLY A 507 15.69 -28.77 -1.12
C GLY A 507 15.81 -29.14 0.34
N PRO A 508 16.51 -30.21 0.68
CA PRO A 508 16.61 -30.72 2.06
C PRO A 508 17.70 -30.03 2.89
N VAL A 509 18.45 -29.08 2.32
CA VAL A 509 19.67 -28.53 2.94
C VAL A 509 19.60 -27.02 3.18
N ALA A 510 19.05 -26.25 2.21
CA ALA A 510 19.03 -24.81 2.32
C ALA A 510 18.08 -24.34 3.44
N GLU A 511 18.63 -23.63 4.44
CA GLU A 511 17.93 -23.23 5.67
C GLU A 511 17.91 -21.71 5.86
N SER A 512 16.87 -21.18 6.52
CA SER A 512 16.73 -19.76 6.82
C SER A 512 16.76 -19.50 8.31
N VAL A 513 17.74 -18.72 8.77
CA VAL A 513 17.82 -18.23 10.16
C VAL A 513 16.70 -17.22 10.43
N PHE A 514 16.31 -16.44 9.43
CA PHE A 514 15.19 -15.50 9.51
C PHE A 514 13.87 -16.24 9.84
N ILE A 515 13.54 -17.32 9.12
CA ILE A 515 12.34 -18.14 9.43
C ILE A 515 12.48 -18.78 10.81
N GLY A 516 13.70 -19.15 11.24
CA GLY A 516 13.96 -19.61 12.60
C GLY A 516 13.56 -18.58 13.67
N GLY A 517 13.95 -17.33 13.49
CA GLY A 517 13.51 -16.20 14.33
C GLY A 517 11.99 -15.99 14.29
N MET A 518 11.38 -16.05 13.11
CA MET A 518 9.93 -15.97 12.93
C MET A 518 9.20 -17.09 13.72
N PHE A 519 9.68 -18.31 13.61
CA PHE A 519 9.07 -19.45 14.29
C PHE A 519 9.12 -19.29 15.83
N VAL A 520 10.22 -18.80 16.37
CA VAL A 520 10.31 -18.51 17.82
C VAL A 520 9.29 -17.46 18.22
N LEU A 521 9.15 -16.37 17.45
CA LEU A 521 8.22 -15.29 17.74
C LEU A 521 6.76 -15.74 17.59
N TYR A 522 6.40 -16.24 16.42
CA TYR A 522 5.00 -16.56 16.09
C TYR A 522 4.55 -17.91 16.66
N GLY A 523 5.46 -18.85 16.90
CA GLY A 523 5.20 -20.06 17.65
C GLY A 523 4.80 -19.76 19.11
N LYS A 524 5.50 -18.85 19.79
CA LYS A 524 5.11 -18.37 21.13
C LYS A 524 3.75 -17.68 21.12
N GLN A 525 3.42 -16.91 20.07
CA GLN A 525 2.10 -16.30 19.92
C GLN A 525 1.02 -17.37 19.70
N TYR A 526 1.27 -18.35 18.85
CA TYR A 526 0.36 -19.46 18.63
C TYR A 526 0.13 -20.26 19.93
N ALA A 527 1.17 -20.59 20.68
CA ALA A 527 1.06 -21.26 21.97
C ALA A 527 0.19 -20.45 22.96
N SER A 528 0.32 -19.12 22.95
CA SER A 528 -0.57 -18.26 23.73
C SER A 528 -2.04 -18.40 23.30
N LEU A 529 -2.34 -18.44 21.98
CA LEU A 529 -3.71 -18.67 21.48
C LEU A 529 -4.21 -20.06 21.87
N CYS A 530 -3.36 -21.11 21.84
CA CYS A 530 -3.70 -22.45 22.30
C CYS A 530 -4.13 -22.44 23.77
N ARG A 531 -3.42 -21.75 24.66
CA ARG A 531 -3.80 -21.61 26.07
C ARG A 531 -5.16 -20.94 26.25
N TYR A 532 -5.45 -19.87 25.50
CA TYR A 532 -6.78 -19.24 25.51
C TYR A 532 -7.89 -20.19 25.00
N ALA A 533 -7.55 -21.09 24.08
CA ALA A 533 -8.46 -22.11 23.57
C ALA A 533 -8.53 -23.40 24.45
N GLY A 534 -7.79 -23.48 25.56
CA GLY A 534 -7.73 -24.64 26.42
C GLY A 534 -6.92 -25.84 25.85
N LEU A 535 -6.03 -25.58 24.89
CA LEU A 535 -5.18 -26.56 24.21
C LEU A 535 -3.77 -26.60 24.86
N ASP A 536 -3.70 -26.82 26.16
CA ASP A 536 -2.45 -26.69 26.95
C ASP A 536 -1.33 -27.63 26.50
N ASN A 537 -1.66 -28.87 26.10
CA ASN A 537 -0.68 -29.84 25.61
C ASN A 537 -0.04 -29.37 24.31
N GLU A 538 -0.83 -28.80 23.39
CA GLU A 538 -0.35 -28.27 22.14
C GLU A 538 0.48 -27.01 22.36
N ALA A 539 0.06 -26.14 23.28
CA ALA A 539 0.86 -25.01 23.69
C ALA A 539 2.25 -25.41 24.17
N ALA A 540 2.32 -26.42 25.04
CA ALA A 540 3.58 -26.94 25.58
C ALA A 540 4.47 -27.59 24.49
N GLU A 541 3.88 -28.32 23.54
CA GLU A 541 4.59 -28.88 22.38
C GLU A 541 5.27 -27.78 21.54
N VAL A 542 4.52 -26.72 21.20
CA VAL A 542 5.05 -25.63 20.38
C VAL A 542 6.05 -24.77 21.17
N GLU A 543 5.85 -24.56 22.45
CA GLU A 543 6.83 -23.86 23.30
C GLU A 543 8.17 -24.62 23.35
N ALA A 544 8.12 -25.97 23.48
CA ALA A 544 9.31 -26.81 23.43
C ALA A 544 10.00 -26.70 22.04
N ALA A 545 9.24 -26.79 20.95
CA ALA A 545 9.78 -26.63 19.60
C ALA A 545 10.37 -25.23 19.36
N ALA A 546 9.77 -24.19 19.94
CA ALA A 546 10.32 -22.82 19.87
C ALA A 546 11.63 -22.71 20.67
N ALA A 547 11.76 -23.37 21.80
CA ALA A 547 13.00 -23.41 22.57
C ALA A 547 14.12 -24.19 21.86
N GLU A 548 13.79 -25.30 21.18
CA GLU A 548 14.75 -26.01 20.32
C GLU A 548 15.22 -25.13 19.14
N MET A 549 14.30 -24.42 18.49
CA MET A 549 14.60 -23.52 17.41
C MET A 549 15.48 -22.35 17.87
N GLU A 550 15.17 -21.77 19.04
CA GLU A 550 15.99 -20.73 19.66
C GLU A 550 17.42 -21.22 19.88
N ALA A 551 17.59 -22.46 20.39
CA ALA A 551 18.91 -23.06 20.57
C ALA A 551 19.64 -23.26 19.24
N ALA A 552 18.96 -23.71 18.18
CA ALA A 552 19.54 -23.85 16.84
C ALA A 552 19.99 -22.49 16.27
N VAL A 553 19.17 -21.42 16.41
CA VAL A 553 19.54 -20.06 16.00
C VAL A 553 20.73 -19.53 16.80
N LYS A 554 20.78 -19.79 18.12
CA LYS A 554 21.89 -19.34 18.99
C LYS A 554 23.20 -20.07 18.74
N THR A 555 23.17 -21.26 18.12
CA THR A 555 24.33 -22.10 17.81
C THR A 555 24.69 -22.02 16.32
N ALA A 556 23.99 -22.74 15.47
CA ALA A 556 24.26 -22.77 14.04
C ALA A 556 23.96 -21.44 13.34
N GLY A 557 22.94 -20.70 13.80
CA GLY A 557 22.60 -19.38 13.27
C GLY A 557 23.49 -18.22 13.77
N TRP A 558 24.58 -18.46 14.52
CA TRP A 558 25.39 -17.40 15.12
C TRP A 558 26.83 -17.40 14.59
N ASP A 559 27.30 -16.25 14.14
CA ASP A 559 28.62 -16.06 13.52
C ASP A 559 29.62 -15.27 14.40
N GLY A 560 29.48 -15.34 15.71
CA GLY A 560 30.36 -14.64 16.66
C GLY A 560 29.91 -13.22 17.00
N ASP A 561 29.52 -12.41 16.00
CA ASP A 561 29.13 -11.02 16.17
C ASP A 561 27.71 -10.68 15.67
N TRP A 562 27.11 -11.56 14.83
CA TRP A 562 25.75 -11.41 14.31
C TRP A 562 25.11 -12.74 13.94
N PHE A 563 23.81 -12.75 13.64
CA PHE A 563 23.09 -13.93 13.14
C PHE A 563 23.37 -14.07 11.64
N VAL A 564 23.79 -15.28 11.20
CA VAL A 564 23.94 -15.57 9.76
C VAL A 564 22.60 -15.49 9.06
N ARG A 565 22.62 -15.27 7.75
CA ARG A 565 21.38 -15.15 6.97
C ARG A 565 20.70 -16.47 6.72
N ALA A 566 21.49 -17.45 6.27
CA ALA A 566 20.99 -18.72 5.78
C ALA A 566 22.14 -19.72 5.62
N TYR A 567 21.78 -20.95 5.28
CA TYR A 567 22.66 -21.95 4.67
C TYR A 567 22.18 -22.25 3.26
N ASP A 568 23.09 -22.33 2.30
CA ASP A 568 22.78 -22.63 0.90
C ASP A 568 22.48 -24.14 0.67
N ALA A 569 22.16 -24.52 -0.57
CA ALA A 569 21.87 -25.91 -0.90
C ALA A 569 23.07 -26.87 -0.72
N TYR A 570 24.27 -26.33 -0.57
CA TYR A 570 25.50 -27.10 -0.35
C TYR A 570 25.94 -27.11 1.13
N GLY A 571 25.23 -26.41 1.98
CA GLY A 571 25.52 -26.29 3.41
C GLY A 571 26.52 -25.19 3.76
N ASN A 572 26.83 -24.27 2.83
CA ASN A 572 27.68 -23.14 3.10
C ASN A 572 26.87 -22.03 3.80
N ALA A 573 27.48 -21.34 4.74
CA ALA A 573 26.85 -20.21 5.40
C ALA A 573 26.72 -19.00 4.46
N VAL A 574 25.57 -18.36 4.43
CA VAL A 574 25.28 -17.09 3.78
C VAL A 574 25.10 -16.03 4.85
N GLY A 575 25.73 -14.88 4.66
CA GLY A 575 25.67 -13.82 5.69
C GLY A 575 26.63 -14.04 6.85
N SER A 576 27.78 -14.66 6.59
CA SER A 576 28.86 -14.93 7.56
C SER A 576 30.07 -14.05 7.29
N HIS A 577 30.89 -13.81 8.31
CA HIS A 577 32.18 -13.14 8.17
C HIS A 577 33.14 -13.87 7.24
N THR A 578 32.90 -15.15 6.96
CA THR A 578 33.70 -15.95 6.03
C THR A 578 33.33 -15.73 4.55
N CYS A 579 32.23 -15.05 4.26
CA CYS A 579 31.84 -14.68 2.91
C CYS A 579 32.67 -13.48 2.42
N ASP A 580 33.04 -13.47 1.13
CA ASP A 580 33.72 -12.31 0.54
C ASP A 580 32.79 -11.10 0.40
N GLU A 581 31.53 -11.35 -0.01
CA GLU A 581 30.46 -10.38 -0.17
C GLU A 581 29.21 -10.86 0.61
N GLY A 582 28.25 -10.00 0.90
CA GLY A 582 27.05 -10.37 1.64
C GLY A 582 27.37 -10.92 3.04
N GLN A 583 28.28 -10.30 3.81
CA GLN A 583 28.72 -10.81 5.11
C GLN A 583 27.65 -10.69 6.20
N ILE A 584 26.85 -9.63 6.16
CA ILE A 584 25.80 -9.37 7.14
C ILE A 584 24.52 -8.94 6.43
N PHE A 585 23.37 -9.46 6.89
CA PHE A 585 22.04 -9.14 6.40
C PHE A 585 21.15 -8.63 7.53
N ILE A 586 20.25 -7.70 7.23
CA ILE A 586 19.36 -7.04 8.20
C ILE A 586 18.29 -7.99 8.77
N GLU A 587 17.73 -8.90 7.92
CA GLU A 587 16.53 -9.65 8.25
C GLU A 587 16.67 -10.52 9.52
N PRO A 588 17.70 -11.37 9.66
CA PRO A 588 17.84 -12.19 10.85
C PRO A 588 18.17 -11.37 12.10
N GLN A 589 18.89 -10.24 11.97
CA GLN A 589 19.21 -9.40 13.12
C GLN A 589 17.93 -8.82 13.74
N GLY A 590 17.04 -8.29 12.90
CA GLY A 590 15.76 -7.75 13.34
C GLY A 590 14.85 -8.84 13.93
N MET A 591 14.59 -9.89 13.17
CA MET A 591 13.59 -10.90 13.53
C MET A 591 14.00 -11.74 14.76
N CYS A 592 15.27 -12.17 14.84
CA CYS A 592 15.75 -12.96 15.98
C CYS A 592 15.70 -12.15 17.28
N VAL A 593 16.12 -10.88 17.26
CA VAL A 593 16.06 -10.03 18.45
C VAL A 593 14.62 -9.68 18.83
N MET A 594 13.74 -9.42 17.86
CA MET A 594 12.30 -9.24 18.10
C MET A 594 11.67 -10.47 18.78
N ALA A 595 12.15 -11.67 18.48
CA ALA A 595 11.75 -12.92 19.12
C ALA A 595 12.31 -13.10 20.55
N GLY A 596 13.19 -12.21 21.00
CA GLY A 596 13.90 -12.27 22.28
C GLY A 596 15.17 -13.13 22.26
N ILE A 597 15.58 -13.64 21.08
CA ILE A 597 16.74 -14.51 20.96
C ILE A 597 18.02 -13.73 21.26
N GLY A 598 18.85 -14.25 22.18
CA GLY A 598 20.12 -13.66 22.56
C GLY A 598 20.05 -12.47 23.49
N THR A 599 18.89 -12.18 24.08
CA THR A 599 18.74 -11.11 25.09
C THR A 599 19.35 -11.50 26.44
N ASP A 600 19.39 -12.80 26.73
CA ASP A 600 19.90 -13.39 27.96
C ASP A 600 21.45 -13.56 28.03
N ASP A 601 22.09 -13.66 26.84
CA ASP A 601 23.52 -13.93 26.73
C ASP A 601 24.32 -12.83 25.98
N GLY A 602 23.65 -11.69 25.68
CA GLY A 602 24.25 -10.53 25.07
C GLY A 602 24.43 -10.61 23.53
N LYS A 603 24.01 -11.70 22.87
CA LYS A 603 24.10 -11.85 21.41
C LYS A 603 23.21 -10.81 20.70
N ALA A 604 22.01 -10.53 21.25
CA ALA A 604 21.10 -9.53 20.70
C ALA A 604 21.76 -8.15 20.62
N VAL A 605 22.39 -7.72 21.70
CA VAL A 605 23.12 -6.43 21.77
C VAL A 605 24.25 -6.40 20.76
N ARG A 606 25.04 -7.48 20.68
CA ARG A 606 26.18 -7.57 19.77
C ARG A 606 25.74 -7.55 18.29
N ALA A 607 24.66 -8.26 17.95
CA ALA A 607 24.10 -8.25 16.62
C ALA A 607 23.63 -6.84 16.18
N LEU A 608 22.93 -6.11 17.07
CA LEU A 608 22.50 -4.75 16.81
C LEU A 608 23.68 -3.75 16.72
N ASP A 609 24.74 -3.95 17.51
CA ASP A 609 25.98 -3.16 17.38
C ASP A 609 26.63 -3.41 16.01
N SER A 610 26.66 -4.66 15.53
CA SER A 610 27.14 -5.00 14.18
C SER A 610 26.29 -4.36 13.08
N VAL A 611 24.97 -4.33 13.22
CA VAL A 611 24.05 -3.60 12.31
C VAL A 611 24.41 -2.12 12.27
N ARG A 612 24.56 -1.48 13.43
CA ARG A 612 24.91 -0.05 13.48
C ARG A 612 26.25 0.23 12.84
N GLN A 613 27.25 -0.61 13.08
CA GLN A 613 28.60 -0.44 12.55
C GLN A 613 28.68 -0.67 11.04
N ARG A 614 27.97 -1.68 10.50
CA ARG A 614 28.14 -2.17 9.15
C ARG A 614 27.04 -1.73 8.20
N LEU A 615 25.79 -1.66 8.66
CA LEU A 615 24.62 -1.43 7.81
C LEU A 615 23.98 -0.06 7.98
N LEU A 616 24.15 0.64 9.11
CA LEU A 616 23.52 1.94 9.32
C LEU A 616 24.15 3.01 8.44
N GLY A 617 23.39 3.53 7.48
CA GLY A 617 23.73 4.64 6.61
C GLY A 617 22.99 5.93 6.98
N LYS A 618 23.17 6.96 6.16
CA LYS A 618 22.54 8.28 6.35
C LYS A 618 21.01 8.22 6.32
N TYR A 619 20.43 7.40 5.44
CA TYR A 619 19.00 7.35 5.16
C TYR A 619 18.30 6.12 5.75
N GLY A 620 19.00 5.29 6.50
CA GLY A 620 18.48 4.09 7.15
C GLY A 620 19.49 2.96 7.21
N VAL A 621 19.02 1.75 7.55
CA VAL A 621 19.81 0.52 7.62
C VAL A 621 19.76 -0.19 6.27
N GLU A 622 20.93 -0.46 5.69
CA GLU A 622 21.07 -1.20 4.42
C GLU A 622 20.71 -2.67 4.60
N LEU A 623 20.22 -3.31 3.54
CA LEU A 623 19.75 -4.69 3.60
C LEU A 623 20.89 -5.66 3.85
N LEU A 624 22.03 -5.46 3.21
CA LEU A 624 23.22 -6.30 3.34
C LEU A 624 24.53 -5.50 3.06
N ALA A 625 25.64 -5.99 3.53
CA ALA A 625 26.96 -5.47 3.23
C ALA A 625 28.06 -6.56 3.35
N PRO A 626 29.13 -6.47 2.54
CA PRO A 626 29.26 -5.72 1.30
C PRO A 626 28.24 -6.16 0.23
N CYS A 627 27.86 -5.28 -0.70
CA CYS A 627 26.99 -5.64 -1.81
C CYS A 627 27.67 -6.66 -2.74
N TYR A 628 26.87 -7.49 -3.40
CA TYR A 628 27.37 -8.39 -4.44
C TYR A 628 27.74 -7.61 -5.70
N THR A 629 28.90 -7.95 -6.27
CA THR A 629 29.42 -7.32 -7.49
C THR A 629 29.36 -8.24 -8.72
N VAL A 630 29.10 -9.54 -8.49
CA VAL A 630 28.95 -10.55 -9.54
C VAL A 630 27.71 -11.41 -9.25
N TYR A 631 27.19 -12.03 -10.31
CA TYR A 631 26.07 -12.96 -10.20
C TYR A 631 26.53 -14.30 -9.62
N HIS A 632 25.81 -14.76 -8.59
CA HIS A 632 25.99 -16.06 -7.94
C HIS A 632 24.70 -16.87 -8.10
N LYS A 633 24.75 -17.90 -8.96
CA LYS A 633 23.57 -18.73 -9.23
C LYS A 633 23.02 -19.45 -8.00
N GLU A 634 23.90 -19.80 -7.05
CA GLU A 634 23.57 -20.47 -5.79
C GLU A 634 22.86 -19.56 -4.79
N LEU A 635 22.89 -18.25 -4.98
CA LEU A 635 22.24 -17.24 -4.16
C LEU A 635 21.00 -16.63 -4.83
N GLY A 636 20.95 -16.70 -6.16
CA GLY A 636 19.80 -16.29 -6.96
C GLY A 636 19.75 -14.81 -7.31
N GLU A 637 18.53 -14.33 -7.50
CA GLU A 637 18.23 -13.00 -8.08
C GLU A 637 18.82 -11.84 -7.28
N ILE A 638 18.98 -11.98 -5.97
CA ILE A 638 19.56 -10.95 -5.11
C ILE A 638 20.92 -10.45 -5.60
N THR A 639 21.71 -11.31 -6.22
CA THR A 639 23.04 -10.99 -6.75
C THR A 639 23.02 -10.40 -8.17
N SER A 640 21.86 -10.31 -8.80
CA SER A 640 21.68 -9.76 -10.15
C SER A 640 21.45 -8.25 -10.16
N TYR A 641 21.04 -7.66 -9.05
CA TYR A 641 20.83 -6.22 -8.96
C TYR A 641 22.16 -5.45 -8.83
N PRO A 642 22.23 -4.23 -9.38
CA PRO A 642 23.40 -3.37 -9.14
C PRO A 642 23.61 -3.09 -7.65
N PRO A 643 24.87 -2.95 -7.19
CA PRO A 643 25.18 -2.64 -5.80
C PRO A 643 24.45 -1.38 -5.28
N GLY A 644 23.84 -1.48 -4.11
CA GLY A 644 23.11 -0.40 -3.46
C GLY A 644 21.67 -0.22 -3.92
N TYR A 645 21.16 -1.13 -4.77
CA TYR A 645 19.79 -1.11 -5.27
C TYR A 645 19.02 -2.39 -4.93
N LYS A 646 17.68 -2.23 -4.77
CA LYS A 646 16.77 -3.33 -4.48
C LYS A 646 17.32 -4.22 -3.36
N GLU A 647 17.24 -5.53 -3.50
CA GLU A 647 17.70 -6.48 -2.50
C GLU A 647 19.25 -6.56 -2.40
N ASN A 648 20.00 -6.01 -3.36
CA ASN A 648 21.46 -6.00 -3.30
C ASN A 648 21.99 -4.77 -2.54
N GLY A 649 21.70 -4.72 -1.24
CA GLY A 649 22.28 -3.73 -0.31
C GLY A 649 21.66 -2.33 -0.37
N SER A 650 20.43 -2.16 -0.95
CA SER A 650 19.70 -0.90 -0.74
C SER A 650 19.24 -0.77 0.71
N ILE A 651 18.75 0.42 1.08
CA ILE A 651 17.95 0.58 2.28
C ILE A 651 16.55 0.08 1.93
N PHE A 652 16.30 -1.21 2.22
CA PHE A 652 14.97 -1.78 2.06
C PHE A 652 14.14 -1.36 3.28
N CYS A 653 13.26 -0.36 3.08
CA CYS A 653 12.66 0.37 4.19
C CYS A 653 11.75 -0.52 5.08
N HIS A 654 11.26 -1.64 4.56
CA HIS A 654 10.38 -2.58 5.28
C HIS A 654 11.09 -3.24 6.49
N ASN A 655 12.40 -3.54 6.38
CA ASN A 655 13.15 -4.20 7.44
C ASN A 655 13.64 -3.23 8.52
N ASN A 656 13.72 -1.94 8.22
CA ASN A 656 14.22 -0.93 9.13
C ASN A 656 13.42 -0.86 10.44
N PRO A 657 12.07 -0.87 10.43
CA PRO A 657 11.29 -0.97 11.66
C PRO A 657 11.54 -2.25 12.47
N TRP A 658 11.94 -3.37 11.86
CA TRP A 658 12.30 -4.57 12.63
C TRP A 658 13.56 -4.33 13.49
N ILE A 659 14.57 -3.64 12.94
CA ILE A 659 15.74 -3.26 13.72
C ILE A 659 15.36 -2.24 14.81
N SER A 660 14.52 -1.26 14.49
CA SER A 660 14.06 -0.29 15.48
C SER A 660 13.29 -0.96 16.62
N ILE A 661 12.41 -1.91 16.32
CA ILE A 661 11.72 -2.74 17.33
C ILE A 661 12.75 -3.55 18.14
N ALA A 662 13.72 -4.17 17.49
CA ALA A 662 14.77 -4.95 18.14
C ALA A 662 15.59 -4.08 19.12
N GLU A 663 15.89 -2.85 18.76
CA GLU A 663 16.56 -1.89 19.68
C GLU A 663 15.69 -1.58 20.92
N THR A 664 14.35 -1.51 20.77
CA THR A 664 13.46 -1.35 21.94
C THR A 664 13.44 -2.58 22.83
N VAL A 665 13.55 -3.81 22.26
CA VAL A 665 13.61 -5.07 23.02
C VAL A 665 14.83 -5.10 23.95
N VAL A 666 15.94 -4.46 23.55
CA VAL A 666 17.15 -4.35 24.39
C VAL A 666 17.23 -3.00 25.14
N GLY A 667 16.15 -2.22 25.19
CA GLY A 667 16.04 -0.98 25.96
C GLY A 667 16.77 0.22 25.38
N ARG A 668 17.04 0.25 24.07
CA ARG A 668 17.80 1.31 23.38
C ARG A 668 16.87 2.27 22.60
N GLY A 669 16.06 3.06 23.32
CA GLY A 669 15.07 3.98 22.73
C GLY A 669 15.67 5.05 21.80
N GLU A 670 16.84 5.58 22.12
CA GLU A 670 17.56 6.52 21.23
C GLU A 670 17.88 5.91 19.88
N ASN A 671 18.39 4.68 19.87
CA ASN A 671 18.72 3.97 18.64
C ASN A 671 17.48 3.64 17.82
N ALA A 672 16.42 3.20 18.49
CA ALA A 672 15.14 2.89 17.86
C ALA A 672 14.56 4.13 17.15
N PHE A 673 14.56 5.27 17.82
CA PHE A 673 14.00 6.51 17.27
C PHE A 673 14.91 7.11 16.19
N ASP A 674 16.24 6.96 16.27
CA ASP A 674 17.16 7.36 15.21
C ASP A 674 16.85 6.64 13.90
N ILE A 675 16.65 5.32 13.93
CA ILE A 675 16.27 4.52 12.74
C ILE A 675 14.90 4.97 12.22
N TYR A 676 13.91 5.16 13.10
CA TYR A 676 12.60 5.66 12.73
C TYR A 676 12.69 6.99 11.96
N ARG A 677 13.44 7.98 12.46
CA ARG A 677 13.58 9.30 11.84
C ARG A 677 14.29 9.26 10.48
N ARG A 678 15.28 8.37 10.29
CA ARG A 678 16.03 8.25 9.03
C ARG A 678 15.16 7.79 7.88
N THR A 679 14.19 6.91 8.12
CA THR A 679 13.29 6.36 7.10
C THR A 679 11.97 7.12 6.99
N CYS A 680 11.57 7.88 8.00
CA CYS A 680 10.30 8.58 8.04
C CYS A 680 10.29 9.77 7.07
N PRO A 681 9.34 9.83 6.12
CA PRO A 681 9.34 10.80 5.01
C PRO A 681 9.29 12.25 5.47
N VAL A 682 8.51 12.58 6.50
CA VAL A 682 8.35 13.95 6.99
C VAL A 682 9.64 14.57 7.54
N TYR A 683 10.56 13.73 8.04
CA TYR A 683 11.88 14.21 8.49
C TYR A 683 12.87 14.38 7.34
N GLN A 684 12.50 13.92 6.12
CA GLN A 684 13.29 14.02 4.89
C GLN A 684 12.72 15.05 3.90
N GLU A 685 11.69 15.82 4.27
CA GLU A 685 11.00 16.77 3.39
C GLU A 685 11.95 17.80 2.76
N GLU A 686 12.91 18.29 3.51
CA GLU A 686 13.90 19.28 3.06
C GLU A 686 14.82 18.75 1.93
N HIS A 687 14.89 17.42 1.79
CA HIS A 687 15.68 16.69 0.81
C HIS A 687 14.81 16.04 -0.29
N SER A 688 13.63 16.61 -0.59
CA SER A 688 12.70 16.04 -1.59
C SER A 688 13.30 15.94 -2.99
N ASP A 689 14.26 16.79 -3.34
CA ASP A 689 15.02 16.72 -4.59
C ASP A 689 15.93 15.47 -4.66
N ILE A 690 16.49 15.02 -3.53
CA ILE A 690 17.30 13.81 -3.43
C ILE A 690 16.37 12.58 -3.33
N ARG A 691 15.40 12.64 -2.42
CA ARG A 691 14.47 11.55 -2.16
C ARG A 691 13.57 11.25 -3.38
N ARG A 692 13.16 12.27 -4.13
CA ARG A 692 12.33 12.27 -5.37
C ARG A 692 10.88 11.89 -5.18
N VAL A 693 10.56 10.88 -4.35
CA VAL A 693 9.18 10.44 -4.07
C VAL A 693 8.50 11.37 -3.08
N GLU A 694 7.21 11.19 -2.90
CA GLU A 694 6.35 12.01 -2.05
C GLU A 694 6.88 12.13 -0.62
N PRO A 695 6.91 13.35 -0.03
CA PRO A 695 7.39 13.55 1.33
C PRO A 695 6.39 13.14 2.43
N TYR A 696 5.18 12.74 2.05
CA TYR A 696 4.12 12.35 2.98
C TYR A 696 3.89 10.83 3.10
N VAL A 697 4.62 10.00 2.32
CA VAL A 697 4.48 8.54 2.36
C VAL A 697 5.82 7.82 2.31
N TYR A 698 5.82 6.60 2.87
CA TYR A 698 6.97 5.71 2.81
C TYR A 698 7.18 5.14 1.42
N ALA A 699 8.43 4.87 1.09
CA ALA A 699 8.85 4.13 -0.08
C ALA A 699 9.24 2.68 0.28
N GLN A 700 9.35 1.83 -0.73
CA GLN A 700 9.85 0.46 -0.57
C GLN A 700 11.35 0.46 -0.32
N THR A 701 12.10 1.17 -1.18
CA THR A 701 13.56 1.20 -1.12
C THR A 701 14.10 2.61 -1.24
N VAL A 702 15.29 2.81 -0.67
CA VAL A 702 16.12 4.01 -0.86
C VAL A 702 17.50 3.53 -1.31
N ALA A 703 18.04 4.17 -2.35
CA ALA A 703 19.36 3.87 -2.87
C ALA A 703 20.44 4.12 -1.81
N ALA A 704 21.32 3.14 -1.60
CA ALA A 704 22.29 3.12 -0.51
C ALA A 704 23.66 3.65 -0.91
N ARG A 705 24.63 3.60 0.01
CA ARG A 705 26.01 4.13 -0.16
C ARG A 705 26.75 3.62 -1.39
N ALA A 706 26.45 2.38 -1.82
CA ALA A 706 27.11 1.79 -3.00
C ALA A 706 26.53 2.30 -4.33
N SER A 707 25.40 3.01 -4.32
CA SER A 707 24.75 3.55 -5.51
C SER A 707 25.30 4.93 -5.92
N TYR A 708 25.04 5.32 -7.17
CA TYR A 708 25.42 6.67 -7.65
C TYR A 708 24.44 7.77 -7.21
N ASP A 709 23.22 7.42 -6.84
CA ASP A 709 22.15 8.36 -6.45
C ASP A 709 21.66 8.09 -5.01
N GLU A 710 22.61 7.93 -4.07
CA GLU A 710 22.34 7.68 -2.66
C GLU A 710 21.26 8.61 -2.12
N GLY A 711 20.25 8.04 -1.48
CA GLY A 711 19.10 8.73 -0.94
C GLY A 711 17.89 8.80 -1.86
N ALA A 712 18.03 8.41 -3.14
CA ALA A 712 16.88 8.35 -4.07
C ALA A 712 15.96 7.19 -3.73
N ALA A 713 14.71 7.52 -3.39
CA ALA A 713 13.69 6.53 -3.04
C ALA A 713 12.94 6.01 -4.28
N ARG A 714 12.38 4.81 -4.17
CA ARG A 714 11.63 4.12 -5.23
C ARG A 714 10.38 3.44 -4.66
N ASN A 715 9.36 3.28 -5.51
CA ASN A 715 8.15 2.52 -5.22
C ASN A 715 7.47 3.01 -3.94
N SER A 716 6.98 4.25 -3.97
CA SER A 716 6.22 4.84 -2.88
C SER A 716 4.83 4.20 -2.73
N TRP A 717 4.21 4.39 -1.59
CA TRP A 717 2.87 3.96 -1.18
C TRP A 717 2.73 2.49 -0.82
N LEU A 718 2.80 1.56 -1.78
CA LEU A 718 2.46 0.16 -1.54
C LEU A 718 3.67 -0.61 -0.98
N THR A 719 3.85 -0.49 0.31
CA THR A 719 4.96 -1.11 1.03
C THR A 719 4.59 -1.45 2.47
N GLY A 720 5.02 -2.60 2.95
CA GLY A 720 4.92 -2.96 4.36
C GLY A 720 5.70 -2.05 5.31
N THR A 721 6.54 -1.16 4.77
CA THR A 721 7.24 -0.13 5.55
C THR A 721 6.27 0.70 6.37
N ALA A 722 5.20 1.22 5.76
CA ALA A 722 4.21 2.05 6.45
C ALA A 722 3.61 1.33 7.66
N VAL A 723 3.25 0.07 7.45
CA VAL A 723 2.62 -0.79 8.45
C VAL A 723 3.56 -1.06 9.61
N TRP A 724 4.74 -1.60 9.33
CA TRP A 724 5.71 -1.93 10.36
C TRP A 724 6.25 -0.70 11.09
N THR A 725 6.35 0.44 10.40
CA THR A 725 6.76 1.68 11.05
C THR A 725 5.66 2.22 11.96
N PHE A 726 4.38 2.07 11.59
CA PHE A 726 3.27 2.40 12.49
C PHE A 726 3.23 1.48 13.72
N VAL A 727 3.41 0.17 13.54
CA VAL A 727 3.55 -0.79 14.65
C VAL A 727 4.72 -0.41 15.56
N ASN A 728 5.88 -0.14 14.97
CA ASN A 728 7.07 0.27 15.70
C ASN A 728 6.83 1.51 16.56
N ILE A 729 6.35 2.60 15.95
CA ILE A 729 6.18 3.87 16.70
C ILE A 729 5.08 3.75 17.74
N SER A 730 3.92 3.16 17.41
CA SER A 730 2.76 3.13 18.31
C SER A 730 2.87 2.08 19.42
N GLN A 731 3.41 0.88 19.12
CA GLN A 731 3.41 -0.25 20.04
C GLN A 731 4.73 -0.50 20.75
N TYR A 732 5.85 0.01 20.22
CA TYR A 732 7.17 -0.25 20.79
C TYR A 732 7.86 1.02 21.29
N ILE A 733 7.98 2.09 20.49
CA ILE A 733 8.58 3.32 20.96
C ILE A 733 7.64 4.03 21.93
N LEU A 734 6.39 4.33 21.53
CA LEU A 734 5.36 4.92 22.41
C LEU A 734 4.73 3.87 23.33
N GLY A 735 4.98 2.60 23.12
CA GLY A 735 4.67 1.52 24.02
C GLY A 735 3.19 1.21 24.26
N VAL A 736 2.25 1.62 23.38
CA VAL A 736 0.81 1.36 23.55
C VAL A 736 0.45 0.11 22.77
N LYS A 737 0.63 -1.07 23.38
CA LYS A 737 0.60 -2.37 22.70
C LYS A 737 -0.63 -3.21 23.04
N PRO A 738 -1.49 -3.52 22.05
CA PRO A 738 -2.57 -4.49 22.20
C PRO A 738 -2.01 -5.90 22.45
N THR A 739 -2.65 -6.65 23.35
CA THR A 739 -2.37 -8.07 23.60
C THR A 739 -3.69 -8.82 23.78
N PRO A 740 -3.72 -10.15 23.66
CA PRO A 740 -4.94 -10.90 23.96
C PRO A 740 -5.49 -10.64 25.37
N ALA A 741 -4.62 -10.40 26.35
CA ALA A 741 -4.98 -10.08 27.74
C ALA A 741 -5.48 -8.64 27.95
N GLY A 742 -5.20 -7.71 27.05
CA GLY A 742 -5.55 -6.29 27.20
C GLY A 742 -4.51 -5.33 26.63
N LEU A 743 -4.59 -4.07 27.00
CA LEU A 743 -3.67 -3.03 26.54
C LEU A 743 -2.47 -2.93 27.49
N ARG A 744 -1.27 -3.17 26.96
CA ARG A 744 0.01 -3.02 27.67
C ARG A 744 0.61 -1.66 27.38
N ILE A 745 1.17 -1.03 28.41
CA ILE A 745 1.90 0.23 28.27
C ILE A 745 3.36 0.03 28.68
N ASP A 746 4.24 0.07 27.67
CA ASP A 746 5.66 -0.26 27.85
C ASP A 746 6.54 0.60 26.92
N PRO A 747 6.63 1.91 27.16
CA PRO A 747 7.40 2.83 26.32
C PRO A 747 8.90 2.60 26.37
N CYS A 748 9.57 2.76 25.23
CA CYS A 748 11.03 2.81 25.13
C CYS A 748 11.43 4.06 24.35
N LEU A 749 11.60 5.16 25.08
CA LEU A 749 11.65 6.52 24.54
C LEU A 749 13.08 7.02 24.27
N PRO A 750 13.26 7.90 23.27
CA PRO A 750 14.45 8.74 23.18
C PRO A 750 14.37 9.86 24.22
N GLY A 751 15.53 10.37 24.69
CA GLY A 751 15.57 11.46 25.67
C GLY A 751 14.90 12.75 25.19
N ALA A 752 14.80 12.96 23.88
CA ALA A 752 14.13 14.13 23.30
C ALA A 752 12.59 14.09 23.41
N LEU A 753 11.98 12.94 23.71
CA LEU A 753 10.53 12.79 23.89
C LEU A 753 10.19 12.69 25.38
N GLU A 754 10.32 13.81 26.08
CA GLU A 754 10.17 13.89 27.55
C GLU A 754 8.75 13.61 28.02
N GLU A 755 7.75 14.01 27.22
CA GLU A 755 6.31 13.94 27.57
C GLU A 755 5.46 13.78 26.31
N TYR A 756 4.41 12.96 26.39
CA TYR A 756 3.39 12.85 25.35
C TYR A 756 2.06 12.31 25.88
N SER A 757 0.99 12.49 25.10
CA SER A 757 -0.31 11.92 25.37
C SER A 757 -0.81 11.13 24.16
N VAL A 758 -1.42 9.96 24.42
CA VAL A 758 -2.11 9.15 23.40
C VAL A 758 -3.59 9.04 23.76
N ARG A 759 -4.46 9.31 22.77
CA ARG A 759 -5.87 8.92 22.86
C ARG A 759 -6.06 7.68 22.00
N ARG A 760 -6.58 6.62 22.61
CA ARG A 760 -6.76 5.31 21.98
C ARG A 760 -8.18 4.79 22.21
N ARG A 761 -8.87 4.40 21.13
CA ARG A 761 -10.08 3.59 21.25
C ARG A 761 -9.69 2.12 21.15
N TYR A 762 -10.06 1.33 22.16
CA TYR A 762 -9.67 -0.07 22.23
C TYR A 762 -10.76 -0.89 22.92
N ARG A 763 -11.23 -1.96 22.27
CA ARG A 763 -12.27 -2.88 22.78
C ARG A 763 -13.47 -2.15 23.38
N GLY A 764 -13.97 -1.14 22.65
CA GLY A 764 -15.19 -0.40 23.01
C GLY A 764 -15.02 0.67 24.10
N ALA A 765 -13.80 0.93 24.57
CA ALA A 765 -13.47 1.98 25.53
C ALA A 765 -12.49 3.01 24.96
N ALA A 766 -12.48 4.21 25.54
CA ALA A 766 -11.54 5.28 25.25
C ALA A 766 -10.47 5.34 26.35
N TYR A 767 -9.21 5.35 25.94
CA TYR A 767 -8.05 5.47 26.82
C TYR A 767 -7.38 6.82 26.57
N HIS A 768 -7.14 7.58 27.64
CA HIS A 768 -6.34 8.78 27.66
C HIS A 768 -5.06 8.45 28.42
N ILE A 769 -3.99 8.25 27.71
CA ILE A 769 -2.71 7.80 28.23
C ILE A 769 -1.74 8.97 28.21
N HIS A 770 -1.23 9.34 29.37
CA HIS A 770 -0.25 10.40 29.55
C HIS A 770 1.05 9.81 30.08
N VAL A 771 2.16 10.08 29.40
CA VAL A 771 3.47 9.49 29.69
C VAL A 771 4.49 10.59 29.92
N VAL A 772 5.26 10.47 31.00
CA VAL A 772 6.34 11.41 31.36
C VAL A 772 7.63 10.64 31.67
N GLN A 773 8.75 11.07 31.13
CA GLN A 773 10.05 10.50 31.46
C GLN A 773 10.53 11.01 32.83
N THR A 774 10.72 10.10 33.79
CA THR A 774 11.22 10.41 35.15
C THR A 774 12.38 9.53 35.56
N GLY A 775 12.75 8.53 34.77
CA GLY A 775 13.75 7.51 35.06
C GLY A 775 13.26 6.34 35.91
N THR A 776 11.96 6.29 36.25
CA THR A 776 11.36 5.18 37.03
C THR A 776 9.99 4.84 36.51
N TYR A 777 9.80 3.56 36.16
CA TYR A 777 8.50 3.09 35.66
C TYR A 777 7.44 3.04 36.77
N SER A 778 6.29 3.66 36.52
CA SER A 778 5.05 3.43 37.27
C SER A 778 3.83 3.51 36.35
N LEU A 779 2.78 2.77 36.70
CA LEU A 779 1.49 2.79 35.99
C LEU A 779 0.37 3.11 36.98
N ARG A 780 -0.39 4.16 36.70
CA ARG A 780 -1.62 4.50 37.42
C ARG A 780 -2.81 4.52 36.48
N VAL A 781 -3.91 3.91 36.89
CA VAL A 781 -5.14 3.86 36.12
C VAL A 781 -6.27 4.43 36.97
N ASP A 782 -6.86 5.55 36.53
CA ASP A 782 -7.90 6.29 37.26
C ASP A 782 -7.48 6.69 38.69
N GLY A 783 -6.21 7.00 38.87
CA GLY A 783 -5.61 7.39 40.14
C GLY A 783 -5.14 6.22 41.03
N GLU A 784 -5.40 4.97 40.65
CA GLU A 784 -4.96 3.79 41.37
C GLU A 784 -3.65 3.23 40.78
N ASN A 785 -2.69 2.86 41.62
CA ASN A 785 -1.46 2.20 41.18
C ASN A 785 -1.74 0.78 40.67
N VAL A 786 -1.16 0.43 39.55
CA VAL A 786 -1.25 -0.89 38.90
C VAL A 786 0.12 -1.57 38.91
N ALA A 787 0.17 -2.80 39.38
CA ALA A 787 1.40 -3.59 39.31
C ALA A 787 1.63 -4.09 37.87
N GLY A 788 2.88 -3.95 37.38
CA GLY A 788 3.23 -4.30 36.01
C GLY A 788 2.81 -3.24 34.99
N ASN A 789 2.67 -3.67 33.72
CA ASN A 789 2.43 -2.76 32.58
C ASN A 789 1.13 -3.03 31.81
N LEU A 790 0.26 -3.92 32.32
CA LEU A 790 -1.03 -4.26 31.70
C LEU A 790 -2.17 -3.50 32.38
N ILE A 791 -2.94 -2.76 31.59
CA ILE A 791 -4.12 -2.04 32.09
C ILE A 791 -5.22 -3.05 32.46
N PRO A 792 -5.73 -3.06 33.70
CA PRO A 792 -6.83 -3.94 34.09
C PRO A 792 -8.12 -3.48 33.42
N MET A 793 -8.67 -4.35 32.57
CA MET A 793 -9.95 -4.11 31.90
C MET A 793 -11.10 -4.42 32.85
N LYS A 794 -12.07 -3.50 32.98
CA LYS A 794 -13.27 -3.63 33.80
C LYS A 794 -14.50 -3.69 32.89
N ASP A 795 -15.36 -4.67 33.09
CA ASP A 795 -16.59 -4.83 32.31
C ASP A 795 -17.45 -3.57 32.35
N GLY A 796 -17.94 -3.17 31.18
CA GLY A 796 -18.82 -2.02 31.03
C GLY A 796 -18.14 -0.65 31.13
N LYS A 797 -16.86 -0.60 31.48
CA LYS A 797 -16.13 0.68 31.58
C LYS A 797 -15.82 1.25 30.20
N LYS A 798 -16.17 2.51 29.98
CA LYS A 798 -16.06 3.17 28.65
C LYS A 798 -14.92 4.19 28.57
N LYS A 799 -14.29 4.55 29.69
CA LYS A 799 -13.23 5.55 29.72
C LYS A 799 -12.17 5.20 30.78
N TYR A 800 -10.92 5.34 30.42
CA TYR A 800 -9.75 5.15 31.27
C TYR A 800 -8.84 6.38 31.20
N HIS A 801 -8.37 6.83 32.38
CA HIS A 801 -7.28 7.79 32.49
C HIS A 801 -6.04 7.04 32.97
N VAL A 802 -4.98 7.11 32.19
CA VAL A 802 -3.76 6.32 32.41
C VAL A 802 -2.60 7.28 32.51
N GLU A 803 -1.90 7.23 33.63
CA GLU A 803 -0.68 8.01 33.88
C GLU A 803 0.50 7.04 33.97
N VAL A 804 1.55 7.31 33.22
CA VAL A 804 2.73 6.47 33.16
C VAL A 804 3.97 7.33 33.39
N THR A 805 4.84 6.87 34.24
CA THR A 805 6.23 7.38 34.31
C THR A 805 7.19 6.33 33.79
N VAL A 806 8.27 6.73 33.12
CA VAL A 806 9.31 5.86 32.60
C VAL A 806 10.68 6.43 32.85
#